data_8cd079f21b0e8aa630bbce33772515aa
#
_entry.id   8cd079f21b0e8aa630bbce33772515aa
#
_cell.length_a   1.000
_cell.length_b   1.000
_cell.length_c   1.000
_cell.angle_alpha   90.00
_cell.angle_beta   90.00
_cell.angle_gamma   90.00
#
_symmetry.space_group_name_H-M   'P 1'
#
loop_
_entity.id
_entity.type
_entity.pdbx_description
1 polymer ?
#
loop_
_entity_poly.entity_id
_entity_poly.type
_entity_poly.pdbx_seq_one_letter_code
_entity_poly.pdbx_strand_id
1 'polypeptide(L)'
;MFLDPSASHLIISTTLGENYYLHTQSRQPRALAKLKGVLIECVAWNPSLPSASTREILIGATDGNIYEIYIEQASEFYRREGGYTTQVWKVPDGAVTGIWADVLPGRSDLRRVVVASHTRLLHFLGKAEGRGREGSGSIYADLFRTEAPVAHDTSGAAASAPSVLAITPEIPHTDDDQQNERGFAWLCSQGIFYGNLSTSPASPVVANKIFKESKLISRTKFPETISARGGRKLIQDPITSMTLTQWHILALVEGHVVGVNRLDGSVVCDQAVLEPGQSTLGLVADPKKNTFWLFTSQEIFEVVANEEDRDLWKIMLKQQRYDEALRYAKGSFQKDAVATASGDHLSNQGKYLEAASIWGKSSKAFEEVCLSLIDNGQEDALRKYLLTKLGTYKKSSTMQRTMTATWLVQVYMAKLNTLDDMVATKAELLEDTDTKGAKDQLQNTVKEYQDFVSRYKSDLDAKTVYEVVGSHDREEELLFYANAINDYNFILSYWVQREKWTEALAVLNKQTDQEIFYRYGSVLMTHVPAGLVEILMRQNSIDPQKLIPALLSYNESAEGPLNQNQAVRYLNFVSNNYPEVPAAIHNTLISIMASHPSTSESALLSYLESQPVPPPYDADFALRLCIQHNRIQSCVHIYSSMGQYQQAVELALQHNDTDLAAIVADRPEGNDKLRKKLWLLVAEKKIQQDAGIKSAIEFLKRCELLKIEDLIPFFPDFVVIDDFKEEICSALEDYSRHIDALKQEMETSAHTAEQIQSDIQALDLRYAIVEPGEKCWICSLPVLSRQFFVFSCQHAFHSDCLGKKVLEGSGLGKKKHIKDLQNEVSRGLSTGAKREKVIRELDGLVAEEW
;
A
#
# COMPACT_ATOMS: atom_id res chain seq x y z
N MET A 1 39.90 13.65 -51.17
CA MET A 1 40.31 12.59 -50.26
C MET A 1 39.07 12.00 -49.60
N PHE A 2 38.96 10.66 -49.62
CA PHE A 2 37.77 9.94 -49.13
C PHE A 2 38.22 8.93 -48.10
N LEU A 3 37.88 9.16 -46.82
CA LEU A 3 38.20 8.30 -45.72
C LEU A 3 36.96 7.45 -45.35
N ASP A 4 37.20 6.21 -45.06
CA ASP A 4 36.14 5.34 -44.61
C ASP A 4 35.73 5.65 -43.15
N PRO A 5 34.49 5.27 -42.72
CA PRO A 5 34.00 5.54 -41.34
C PRO A 5 34.85 4.93 -40.24
N SER A 6 35.67 3.92 -40.49
CA SER A 6 36.57 3.29 -39.52
C SER A 6 37.99 3.90 -39.52
N ALA A 7 38.26 4.86 -40.41
CA ALA A 7 39.57 5.47 -40.68
C ALA A 7 40.64 4.42 -41.08
N SER A 8 40.25 3.28 -41.61
CA SER A 8 41.16 2.22 -42.02
C SER A 8 41.58 2.31 -43.50
N HIS A 9 40.72 2.87 -44.35
CA HIS A 9 40.91 2.97 -45.80
C HIS A 9 40.82 4.42 -46.28
N LEU A 10 41.79 4.88 -47.03
CA LEU A 10 41.82 6.23 -47.61
C LEU A 10 42.00 6.12 -49.13
N ILE A 11 41.10 6.75 -49.89
CA ILE A 11 41.26 6.98 -51.33
C ILE A 11 41.63 8.43 -51.58
N ILE A 12 42.70 8.65 -52.28
CA ILE A 12 43.20 9.98 -52.69
C ILE A 12 43.00 10.10 -54.19
N SER A 13 42.20 11.08 -54.59
CA SER A 13 42.01 11.43 -56.02
C SER A 13 42.67 12.82 -56.26
N THR A 14 43.48 12.94 -57.30
CA THR A 14 44.10 14.18 -57.69
C THR A 14 43.32 14.86 -58.83
N THR A 15 43.50 16.14 -59.02
CA THR A 15 42.89 16.92 -60.11
C THR A 15 43.33 16.46 -61.50
N LEU A 16 44.44 15.71 -61.57
CA LEU A 16 44.98 15.13 -62.81
C LEU A 16 44.39 13.73 -63.11
N GLY A 17 43.43 13.23 -62.27
CA GLY A 17 42.86 11.90 -62.42
C GLY A 17 43.77 10.76 -61.97
N GLU A 18 44.81 11.06 -61.19
CA GLU A 18 45.61 10.01 -60.56
C GLU A 18 44.97 9.64 -59.23
N ASN A 19 44.71 8.33 -59.02
CA ASN A 19 43.99 7.82 -57.83
C ASN A 19 44.89 6.87 -57.08
N TYR A 20 44.93 7.06 -55.78
CA TYR A 20 45.76 6.28 -54.84
C TYR A 20 44.88 5.70 -53.69
N TYR A 21 45.27 4.52 -53.20
CA TYR A 21 44.69 3.90 -52.05
C TYR A 21 45.76 3.76 -50.95
N LEU A 22 45.40 4.11 -49.78
CA LEU A 22 46.22 3.95 -48.55
C LEU A 22 45.41 3.24 -47.47
N HIS A 23 46.01 2.22 -46.84
CA HIS A 23 45.45 1.54 -45.66
C HIS A 23 46.29 1.93 -44.44
N THR A 24 45.66 2.01 -43.25
CA THR A 24 46.31 2.41 -41.97
C THR A 24 47.56 1.61 -41.64
N GLN A 25 47.63 0.34 -42.07
CA GLN A 25 48.80 -0.51 -41.84
C GLN A 25 49.88 -0.37 -42.92
N SER A 26 49.57 0.34 -44.03
CA SER A 26 50.49 0.55 -45.12
C SER A 26 51.27 1.86 -44.95
N ARG A 27 52.58 1.85 -45.24
CA ARG A 27 53.42 3.06 -45.16
C ARG A 27 53.42 3.92 -46.43
N GLN A 28 52.97 3.34 -47.55
CA GLN A 28 52.98 4.03 -48.85
C GLN A 28 51.62 3.86 -49.55
N PRO A 29 51.12 4.95 -50.21
CA PRO A 29 49.95 4.88 -51.03
C PRO A 29 50.16 4.03 -52.27
N ARG A 30 49.17 3.22 -52.66
CA ARG A 30 49.22 2.38 -53.85
C ARG A 30 48.40 3.05 -54.97
N ALA A 31 48.96 3.17 -56.13
CA ALA A 31 48.24 3.70 -57.31
C ALA A 31 47.17 2.75 -57.85
N LEU A 32 45.99 3.29 -58.09
CA LEU A 32 44.86 2.57 -58.67
C LEU A 32 44.87 2.70 -60.18
N ALA A 33 45.70 1.88 -60.85
CA ALA A 33 45.97 2.00 -62.29
C ALA A 33 44.71 1.87 -63.15
N LYS A 34 43.73 1.09 -62.78
CA LYS A 34 42.44 0.90 -63.47
C LYS A 34 41.49 2.12 -63.38
N LEU A 35 41.78 3.07 -62.52
CA LEU A 35 41.07 4.34 -62.38
C LEU A 35 41.88 5.54 -62.83
N LYS A 36 42.97 5.30 -63.57
CA LYS A 36 43.75 6.41 -64.11
C LYS A 36 42.91 7.22 -65.09
N GLY A 37 42.92 8.56 -64.89
CA GLY A 37 42.10 9.48 -65.67
C GLY A 37 40.67 9.70 -65.17
N VAL A 38 40.22 8.96 -64.12
CA VAL A 38 38.92 9.14 -63.51
C VAL A 38 39.02 10.16 -62.37
N LEU A 39 38.24 11.21 -62.44
CA LEU A 39 38.08 12.16 -61.31
C LEU A 39 37.00 11.69 -60.38
N ILE A 40 37.36 11.28 -59.18
CA ILE A 40 36.46 10.75 -58.17
C ILE A 40 35.81 11.91 -57.38
N GLU A 41 34.50 11.96 -57.33
CA GLU A 41 33.71 12.93 -56.60
C GLU A 41 33.18 12.37 -55.27
N CYS A 42 32.80 11.10 -55.22
CA CYS A 42 32.21 10.51 -54.02
C CYS A 42 32.49 8.99 -53.94
N VAL A 43 32.49 8.48 -52.71
CA VAL A 43 32.70 7.06 -52.42
C VAL A 43 31.62 6.59 -51.42
N ALA A 44 30.96 5.50 -51.80
CA ALA A 44 30.08 4.78 -50.85
C ALA A 44 30.83 3.59 -50.26
N TRP A 45 31.25 3.72 -49.04
CA TRP A 45 31.97 2.70 -48.28
C TRP A 45 31.10 1.53 -47.87
N ASN A 46 31.67 0.37 -47.74
CA ASN A 46 30.94 -0.81 -47.27
C ASN A 46 30.75 -0.69 -45.76
N PRO A 47 29.50 -0.87 -45.22
CA PRO A 47 29.21 -0.75 -43.81
C PRO A 47 29.87 -1.84 -42.95
N SER A 48 30.33 -2.94 -43.53
CA SER A 48 30.95 -4.08 -42.79
C SER A 48 32.43 -3.87 -42.48
N LEU A 49 32.95 -2.66 -42.51
CA LEU A 49 34.32 -2.32 -42.15
C LEU A 49 34.49 -2.32 -40.62
N PRO A 50 35.73 -2.54 -40.10
CA PRO A 50 37.01 -2.62 -40.74
C PRO A 50 37.43 -4.02 -41.22
N SER A 51 38.19 -4.07 -42.27
CA SER A 51 38.82 -5.32 -42.75
C SER A 51 40.13 -4.99 -43.48
N ALA A 52 40.92 -6.01 -43.83
CA ALA A 52 42.16 -5.81 -44.64
C ALA A 52 41.84 -5.52 -46.13
N SER A 53 40.57 -5.51 -46.50
CA SER A 53 40.09 -5.16 -47.84
C SER A 53 38.99 -4.12 -47.74
N THR A 54 38.76 -3.37 -48.80
CA THR A 54 37.62 -2.42 -48.90
C THR A 54 36.29 -3.14 -49.02
N ARG A 55 36.32 -4.45 -49.30
CA ARG A 55 35.21 -5.18 -49.85
C ARG A 55 34.62 -4.45 -51.08
N GLU A 56 33.33 -4.63 -51.38
CA GLU A 56 32.70 -3.99 -52.55
C GLU A 56 32.28 -2.57 -52.17
N ILE A 57 32.92 -1.57 -52.77
CA ILE A 57 32.62 -0.15 -52.65
C ILE A 57 32.17 0.43 -53.96
N LEU A 58 31.33 1.47 -53.93
CA LEU A 58 30.92 2.18 -55.13
C LEU A 58 31.64 3.54 -55.16
N ILE A 59 32.15 3.89 -56.34
CA ILE A 59 32.81 5.18 -56.61
C ILE A 59 32.05 5.94 -57.67
N GLY A 60 31.67 7.16 -57.36
CA GLY A 60 31.04 8.06 -58.33
C GLY A 60 32.08 9.02 -58.90
N ALA A 61 32.03 9.23 -60.22
CA ALA A 61 32.97 10.04 -60.93
C ALA A 61 32.32 11.29 -61.59
N THR A 62 33.13 12.26 -61.92
CA THR A 62 32.70 13.53 -62.60
C THR A 62 32.12 13.30 -63.97
N ASP A 63 32.47 12.22 -64.63
CA ASP A 63 31.96 11.86 -65.96
C ASP A 63 30.58 11.12 -65.91
N GLY A 64 30.01 11.01 -64.68
CA GLY A 64 28.74 10.35 -64.46
C GLY A 64 28.81 8.83 -64.30
N ASN A 65 29.99 8.24 -64.44
CA ASN A 65 30.20 6.81 -64.32
C ASN A 65 30.22 6.39 -62.85
N ILE A 66 29.63 5.26 -62.55
CA ILE A 66 29.69 4.57 -61.26
C ILE A 66 30.50 3.30 -61.41
N TYR A 67 31.52 3.17 -60.61
CA TYR A 67 32.42 2.04 -60.58
C TYR A 67 32.24 1.24 -59.30
N GLU A 68 32.14 -0.05 -59.41
CA GLU A 68 32.25 -0.98 -58.26
C GLU A 68 33.68 -1.44 -58.17
N ILE A 69 34.24 -1.32 -56.99
CA ILE A 69 35.69 -1.59 -56.77
C ILE A 69 35.83 -2.46 -55.52
N TYR A 70 36.77 -3.38 -55.61
CA TYR A 70 37.27 -4.19 -54.54
C TYR A 70 38.79 -4.07 -54.50
N ILE A 71 39.31 -3.58 -53.39
CA ILE A 71 40.76 -3.31 -53.21
C ILE A 71 41.21 -4.11 -52.00
N GLU A 72 42.23 -4.94 -52.17
CA GLU A 72 42.93 -5.65 -51.10
C GLU A 72 44.20 -4.87 -50.69
N GLN A 73 44.56 -4.94 -49.38
CA GLN A 73 45.74 -4.24 -48.83
C GLN A 73 47.05 -4.76 -49.41
N ALA A 74 47.23 -6.06 -49.50
CA ALA A 74 48.46 -6.71 -49.99
C ALA A 74 48.29 -7.34 -51.39
N SER A 75 49.16 -6.93 -52.31
CA SER A 75 49.36 -7.74 -53.50
C SER A 75 50.42 -8.80 -53.18
N GLU A 76 49.96 -9.96 -52.71
CA GLU A 76 50.86 -11.12 -52.61
C GLU A 76 51.28 -11.50 -54.03
N PHE A 77 52.58 -11.65 -54.22
CA PHE A 77 53.25 -11.89 -55.52
C PHE A 77 52.74 -13.11 -56.30
N TYR A 78 51.94 -13.96 -55.64
CA TYR A 78 51.42 -15.24 -56.16
C TYR A 78 49.89 -15.31 -56.27
N ARG A 79 49.14 -14.32 -55.79
CA ARG A 79 47.69 -14.25 -56.03
C ARG A 79 47.40 -13.21 -57.10
N ARG A 80 47.13 -13.69 -58.31
CA ARG A 80 46.57 -12.85 -59.39
C ARG A 80 45.24 -12.23 -58.90
N GLU A 81 45.28 -10.95 -58.69
CA GLU A 81 44.16 -9.99 -58.56
C GLU A 81 43.06 -10.40 -57.57
N GLY A 82 43.28 -10.21 -56.29
CA GLY A 82 42.18 -10.23 -55.30
C GLY A 82 41.20 -9.06 -55.42
N GLY A 83 41.47 -8.08 -56.25
CA GLY A 83 40.65 -6.90 -56.43
C GLY A 83 40.14 -6.74 -57.86
N TYR A 84 38.93 -6.20 -58.04
CA TYR A 84 38.38 -5.86 -59.36
C TYR A 84 37.92 -4.40 -59.40
N THR A 85 37.74 -3.88 -60.62
CA THR A 85 37.16 -2.58 -60.93
C THR A 85 36.26 -2.76 -62.14
N THR A 86 34.97 -2.49 -61.96
CA THR A 86 33.96 -2.64 -62.99
C THR A 86 33.05 -1.43 -63.04
N GLN A 87 32.85 -0.85 -64.22
CA GLN A 87 31.83 0.17 -64.39
C GLN A 87 30.45 -0.51 -64.36
N VAL A 88 29.61 -0.12 -63.40
CA VAL A 88 28.31 -0.77 -63.15
C VAL A 88 27.15 0.04 -63.70
N TRP A 89 27.27 1.36 -63.74
CA TRP A 89 26.20 2.21 -64.28
C TRP A 89 26.74 3.60 -64.67
N LYS A 90 25.92 4.36 -65.40
CA LYS A 90 26.21 5.73 -65.81
C LYS A 90 24.99 6.60 -65.64
N VAL A 91 25.13 7.70 -64.89
CA VAL A 91 24.11 8.75 -64.77
C VAL A 91 23.97 9.48 -66.07
N PRO A 92 22.73 9.63 -66.63
CA PRO A 92 22.56 10.27 -67.96
C PRO A 92 22.98 11.75 -67.98
N ASP A 93 22.83 12.48 -66.91
CA ASP A 93 22.83 13.92 -66.88
C ASP A 93 23.91 14.52 -65.92
N GLY A 94 25.16 14.16 -66.05
CA GLY A 94 26.25 14.86 -65.37
C GLY A 94 26.96 14.07 -64.29
N ALA A 95 27.78 14.75 -63.51
CA ALA A 95 28.62 14.17 -62.44
C ALA A 95 27.80 13.49 -61.32
N VAL A 96 28.38 12.43 -60.77
CA VAL A 96 27.85 11.80 -59.55
C VAL A 96 28.41 12.56 -58.34
N THR A 97 27.58 13.36 -57.70
CA THR A 97 27.98 14.21 -56.59
C THR A 97 27.88 13.57 -55.19
N GLY A 98 27.07 12.52 -55.11
CA GLY A 98 26.91 11.76 -53.86
C GLY A 98 26.44 10.34 -54.17
N ILE A 99 27.00 9.41 -53.43
CA ILE A 99 26.58 8.00 -53.53
C ILE A 99 26.60 7.39 -52.13
N TRP A 100 25.60 6.59 -51.85
CA TRP A 100 25.50 5.86 -50.60
C TRP A 100 24.92 4.50 -50.84
N ALA A 101 25.48 3.49 -50.20
CA ALA A 101 25.06 2.11 -50.31
C ALA A 101 24.90 1.46 -48.95
N ASP A 102 23.84 0.64 -48.80
CA ASP A 102 23.54 -0.04 -47.54
C ASP A 102 22.94 -1.42 -47.77
N VAL A 103 23.04 -2.25 -46.77
CA VAL A 103 22.36 -3.55 -46.69
C VAL A 103 21.05 -3.32 -45.97
N LEU A 104 19.95 -3.81 -46.54
CA LEU A 104 18.64 -3.63 -45.90
C LEU A 104 18.59 -4.41 -44.57
N PRO A 105 18.25 -3.76 -43.44
CA PRO A 105 18.10 -4.44 -42.16
C PRO A 105 17.14 -5.64 -42.24
N GLY A 106 17.56 -6.80 -41.74
CA GLY A 106 16.77 -8.03 -41.78
C GLY A 106 16.81 -8.81 -43.10
N ARG A 107 17.39 -8.25 -44.19
CA ARG A 107 17.49 -8.86 -45.51
C ARG A 107 18.89 -8.68 -46.09
N SER A 108 19.81 -9.57 -45.76
CA SER A 108 21.21 -9.52 -46.22
C SER A 108 21.38 -9.68 -47.75
N ASP A 109 20.35 -10.18 -48.45
CA ASP A 109 20.30 -10.35 -49.89
C ASP A 109 19.96 -9.07 -50.65
N LEU A 110 19.35 -8.10 -49.96
CA LEU A 110 18.93 -6.83 -50.61
C LEU A 110 19.94 -5.72 -50.31
N ARG A 111 20.22 -4.96 -51.38
CA ARG A 111 21.04 -3.74 -51.30
C ARG A 111 20.21 -2.55 -51.72
N ARG A 112 20.48 -1.44 -51.05
CA ARG A 112 19.91 -0.15 -51.37
C ARG A 112 21.05 0.80 -51.75
N VAL A 113 20.87 1.52 -52.88
CA VAL A 113 21.84 2.52 -53.33
C VAL A 113 21.09 3.81 -53.62
N VAL A 114 21.60 4.90 -53.06
CA VAL A 114 21.15 6.25 -53.34
C VAL A 114 22.22 6.98 -54.10
N VAL A 115 21.89 7.57 -55.24
CA VAL A 115 22.83 8.30 -56.12
C VAL A 115 22.29 9.70 -56.31
N ALA A 116 23.10 10.68 -56.00
CA ALA A 116 22.83 12.10 -56.22
C ALA A 116 23.65 12.63 -57.38
N SER A 117 23.01 13.41 -58.23
CA SER A 117 23.65 14.25 -59.24
C SER A 117 23.29 15.71 -58.99
N HIS A 118 23.72 16.66 -59.85
CA HIS A 118 23.30 18.06 -59.70
C HIS A 118 21.81 18.27 -59.97
N THR A 119 21.16 17.38 -60.72
CA THR A 119 19.79 17.52 -61.20
C THR A 119 18.82 16.44 -60.69
N ARG A 120 19.36 15.30 -60.26
CA ARG A 120 18.58 14.11 -59.95
C ARG A 120 19.04 13.43 -58.66
N LEU A 121 18.10 12.95 -57.90
CA LEU A 121 18.32 11.99 -56.83
C LEU A 121 17.66 10.66 -57.24
N LEU A 122 18.45 9.60 -57.20
CA LEU A 122 18.04 8.27 -57.67
C LEU A 122 18.13 7.26 -56.53
N HIS A 123 17.18 6.42 -56.40
CA HIS A 123 17.12 5.35 -55.39
C HIS A 123 16.95 4.00 -56.11
N PHE A 124 17.86 3.11 -55.81
CA PHE A 124 17.83 1.71 -56.28
C PHE A 124 17.65 0.77 -55.11
N LEU A 125 16.79 -0.21 -55.24
CA LEU A 125 16.56 -1.27 -54.26
C LEU A 125 16.40 -2.60 -55.02
N GLY A 126 17.23 -3.55 -54.76
CA GLY A 126 17.17 -4.82 -55.41
C GLY A 126 18.08 -5.89 -54.81
N LYS A 127 18.05 -7.08 -55.37
CA LYS A 127 18.91 -8.19 -54.95
C LYS A 127 20.33 -7.94 -55.43
N ALA A 128 21.30 -8.10 -54.57
CA ALA A 128 22.71 -8.19 -54.92
C ALA A 128 23.15 -9.63 -54.78
N GLU A 129 23.40 -10.30 -55.89
CA GLU A 129 23.84 -11.69 -55.87
C GLU A 129 25.25 -11.79 -55.30
N GLY A 130 25.46 -12.70 -54.37
CA GLY A 130 26.79 -12.98 -53.84
C GLY A 130 27.72 -13.51 -54.92
N ARG A 131 29.03 -13.25 -54.78
CA ARG A 131 30.08 -13.77 -55.65
C ARG A 131 29.82 -15.24 -55.97
N GLY A 132 29.70 -15.55 -57.25
CA GLY A 132 29.72 -16.94 -57.70
C GLY A 132 31.02 -17.64 -57.24
N ARG A 133 31.07 -18.98 -57.28
CA ARG A 133 32.18 -19.80 -56.82
C ARG A 133 33.57 -19.43 -57.40
N GLU A 134 33.61 -18.57 -58.44
CA GLU A 134 34.84 -18.13 -59.11
C GLU A 134 35.38 -16.74 -58.70
N GLY A 135 34.74 -16.05 -57.74
CA GLY A 135 35.25 -14.91 -57.00
C GLY A 135 35.50 -13.60 -57.82
N SER A 136 35.08 -13.45 -59.05
CA SER A 136 35.37 -12.31 -59.90
C SER A 136 34.16 -11.57 -60.49
N GLY A 137 33.03 -11.57 -59.83
CA GLY A 137 31.82 -10.89 -60.29
C GLY A 137 31.48 -9.63 -59.49
N SER A 138 30.97 -8.59 -60.18
CA SER A 138 30.37 -7.42 -59.57
C SER A 138 29.09 -7.76 -58.81
N ILE A 139 28.91 -7.28 -57.63
CA ILE A 139 27.74 -7.50 -56.78
C ILE A 139 26.58 -6.56 -57.18
N TYR A 140 26.92 -5.33 -57.54
CA TYR A 140 25.95 -4.27 -57.83
C TYR A 140 25.56 -4.20 -59.29
N ALA A 141 26.25 -4.90 -60.23
CA ALA A 141 25.95 -4.82 -61.64
C ALA A 141 24.53 -5.25 -61.96
N ASP A 142 24.02 -6.31 -61.32
CA ASP A 142 22.67 -6.80 -61.56
C ASP A 142 21.60 -5.88 -60.96
N LEU A 143 21.89 -5.25 -59.81
CA LEU A 143 21.02 -4.24 -59.22
C LEU A 143 20.76 -3.09 -60.21
N PHE A 144 21.80 -2.58 -60.81
CA PHE A 144 21.71 -1.44 -61.74
C PHE A 144 21.14 -1.79 -63.11
N ARG A 145 21.17 -3.07 -63.46
CA ARG A 145 20.60 -3.56 -64.73
C ARG A 145 19.12 -3.94 -64.64
N THR A 146 18.73 -4.53 -63.55
CA THR A 146 17.40 -5.12 -63.39
C THR A 146 16.37 -4.19 -62.79
N GLU A 147 16.80 -3.23 -62.01
CA GLU A 147 15.91 -2.32 -61.28
C GLU A 147 15.89 -0.93 -61.90
N ALA A 148 14.70 -0.44 -62.26
CA ALA A 148 14.53 0.96 -62.64
C ALA A 148 14.61 1.84 -61.41
N PRO A 149 15.44 2.92 -61.41
CA PRO A 149 15.56 3.79 -60.24
C PRO A 149 14.29 4.60 -60.01
N VAL A 150 13.93 4.78 -58.74
CA VAL A 150 12.96 5.82 -58.39
C VAL A 150 13.70 7.14 -58.41
N ALA A 151 13.29 8.07 -59.26
CA ALA A 151 13.96 9.33 -59.48
C ALA A 151 13.16 10.51 -58.93
N HIS A 152 13.85 11.47 -58.31
CA HIS A 152 13.36 12.80 -58.03
C HIS A 152 14.14 13.78 -58.87
N ASP A 153 13.48 14.49 -59.78
CA ASP A 153 14.12 15.39 -60.75
C ASP A 153 13.86 16.86 -60.34
N THR A 154 14.92 17.68 -60.34
CA THR A 154 14.79 19.14 -60.14
C THR A 154 14.76 19.85 -61.51
N SER A 155 13.60 20.43 -61.84
CA SER A 155 13.44 21.20 -63.05
C SER A 155 14.25 22.51 -63.04
N GLY A 156 15.05 22.77 -64.07
CA GLY A 156 15.77 24.02 -64.23
C GLY A 156 17.07 24.18 -63.47
N ALA A 157 17.72 23.09 -63.06
CA ALA A 157 18.96 23.12 -62.31
C ALA A 157 20.15 23.49 -63.22
N ALA A 158 20.96 24.43 -62.73
CA ALA A 158 22.25 24.74 -63.35
C ALA A 158 23.27 23.64 -62.99
N ALA A 159 23.97 23.10 -63.97
CA ALA A 159 24.95 22.03 -63.75
C ALA A 159 26.13 22.44 -62.82
N SER A 160 26.26 23.68 -62.50
CA SER A 160 27.31 24.27 -61.64
C SER A 160 26.90 24.50 -60.18
N ALA A 161 25.63 24.16 -59.81
CA ALA A 161 25.18 24.34 -58.44
C ALA A 161 25.80 23.29 -57.52
N PRO A 162 26.18 23.67 -56.26
CA PRO A 162 26.68 22.68 -55.29
C PRO A 162 25.64 21.60 -55.03
N SER A 163 26.09 20.36 -55.01
CA SER A 163 25.25 19.20 -54.70
C SER A 163 25.97 18.30 -53.72
N VAL A 164 25.34 18.01 -52.61
CA VAL A 164 25.87 17.18 -51.51
C VAL A 164 24.75 16.24 -51.03
N LEU A 165 25.10 14.99 -50.86
CA LEU A 165 24.22 13.99 -50.24
C LEU A 165 24.71 13.69 -48.82
N ALA A 166 23.80 13.82 -47.90
CA ALA A 166 24.07 13.44 -46.50
C ALA A 166 22.99 12.41 -46.03
N ILE A 167 23.43 11.42 -45.29
CA ILE A 167 22.54 10.38 -44.72
C ILE A 167 22.88 10.23 -43.26
N THR A 168 21.87 10.11 -42.42
CA THR A 168 22.06 9.91 -40.96
C THR A 168 22.70 8.55 -40.70
N PRO A 169 23.63 8.46 -39.74
CA PRO A 169 24.14 7.18 -39.26
C PRO A 169 23.01 6.34 -38.65
N GLU A 170 23.21 5.04 -38.55
CA GLU A 170 22.32 4.12 -37.90
C GLU A 170 22.38 4.36 -36.38
N ILE A 171 21.26 4.75 -35.80
CA ILE A 171 21.15 4.93 -34.36
C ILE A 171 20.53 3.66 -33.80
N PRO A 172 21.21 2.92 -32.92
CA PRO A 172 20.62 1.76 -32.28
C PRO A 172 19.51 2.23 -31.33
N HIS A 173 18.27 1.97 -31.68
CA HIS A 173 17.13 2.16 -30.77
C HIS A 173 17.01 0.94 -29.87
N THR A 174 16.79 1.18 -28.59
CA THR A 174 16.68 0.19 -27.52
C THR A 174 15.29 -0.50 -27.44
N ASP A 175 14.33 -0.13 -28.25
CA ASP A 175 12.98 -0.71 -28.25
C ASP A 175 12.71 -1.49 -29.54
N ASP A 176 12.30 -2.73 -29.36
CA ASP A 176 12.17 -3.83 -30.32
C ASP A 176 11.20 -3.62 -31.50
N ASP A 177 10.44 -2.53 -31.58
CA ASP A 177 9.33 -2.40 -32.54
C ASP A 177 9.41 -1.22 -33.51
N GLN A 178 10.52 -0.48 -33.58
CA GLN A 178 10.60 0.64 -34.50
C GLN A 178 11.65 0.43 -35.58
N GLN A 179 11.12 0.41 -36.81
CA GLN A 179 11.86 0.44 -38.05
C GLN A 179 13.00 1.47 -37.96
N ASN A 180 14.24 1.02 -38.15
CA ASN A 180 15.41 1.89 -38.24
C ASN A 180 15.30 2.81 -39.45
N GLU A 181 14.59 3.94 -39.36
CA GLU A 181 14.44 4.91 -40.41
C GLU A 181 15.68 5.77 -40.50
N ARG A 182 16.42 5.67 -41.59
CA ARG A 182 17.51 6.58 -41.89
C ARG A 182 16.96 7.82 -42.59
N GLY A 183 17.41 9.00 -42.12
CA GLY A 183 17.14 10.24 -42.80
C GLY A 183 18.13 10.50 -43.92
N PHE A 184 17.67 11.15 -45.00
CA PHE A 184 18.55 11.68 -46.04
C PHE A 184 18.29 13.16 -46.24
N ALA A 185 19.31 13.86 -46.72
CA ALA A 185 19.19 15.19 -47.25
C ALA A 185 20.08 15.33 -48.47
N TRP A 186 19.53 15.97 -49.51
CA TRP A 186 20.20 16.25 -50.74
C TRP A 186 20.17 17.76 -51.00
N LEU A 187 21.33 18.36 -51.09
CA LEU A 187 21.49 19.75 -51.53
C LEU A 187 21.33 19.79 -53.04
N CYS A 188 20.44 20.61 -53.53
CA CYS A 188 20.18 20.85 -54.91
C CYS A 188 20.07 22.37 -55.21
N SER A 189 19.93 22.74 -56.52
CA SER A 189 19.78 24.14 -56.93
C SER A 189 18.59 24.87 -56.27
N GLN A 190 17.52 24.18 -55.93
CA GLN A 190 16.33 24.77 -55.31
C GLN A 190 16.42 24.92 -53.81
N GLY A 191 17.32 24.18 -53.13
CA GLY A 191 17.45 24.14 -51.72
C GLY A 191 17.87 22.76 -51.21
N ILE A 192 17.42 22.39 -50.02
CA ILE A 192 17.69 21.09 -49.45
C ILE A 192 16.45 20.21 -49.52
N PHE A 193 16.53 19.17 -50.31
CA PHE A 193 15.49 18.13 -50.41
C PHE A 193 15.81 17.03 -49.37
N TYR A 194 14.87 16.73 -48.46
CA TYR A 194 15.11 15.81 -47.36
C TYR A 194 13.92 14.97 -47.04
N GLY A 195 14.16 13.81 -46.42
CA GLY A 195 13.14 12.86 -46.06
C GLY A 195 13.72 11.69 -45.25
N ASN A 196 12.90 10.65 -45.10
CA ASN A 196 13.28 9.40 -44.45
C ASN A 196 13.35 8.27 -45.51
N LEU A 197 14.40 7.45 -45.38
CA LEU A 197 14.55 6.22 -46.14
C LEU A 197 13.83 5.11 -45.33
N SER A 198 12.66 4.69 -45.81
CA SER A 198 11.91 3.61 -45.21
C SER A 198 12.70 2.30 -45.22
N THR A 199 12.70 1.56 -44.10
CA THR A 199 13.46 0.32 -43.92
C THR A 199 12.59 -0.90 -43.87
N SER A 200 11.27 -0.80 -44.10
CA SER A 200 10.37 -1.95 -44.00
C SER A 200 10.70 -3.02 -45.06
N PRO A 201 11.14 -4.23 -44.61
CA PRO A 201 11.44 -5.33 -45.52
C PRO A 201 10.20 -5.99 -46.18
N ALA A 202 9.00 -5.59 -45.70
CA ALA A 202 7.76 -6.31 -46.03
C ALA A 202 7.11 -5.94 -47.36
N SER A 203 7.53 -4.85 -48.04
CA SER A 203 6.89 -4.46 -49.27
C SER A 203 7.83 -3.78 -50.27
N PRO A 204 8.11 -4.42 -51.43
CA PRO A 204 8.86 -3.78 -52.52
C PRO A 204 8.12 -2.57 -53.13
N VAL A 205 6.83 -2.40 -52.88
CA VAL A 205 6.00 -1.28 -53.32
C VAL A 205 6.36 0.02 -52.59
N VAL A 206 7.05 -0.03 -51.46
CA VAL A 206 7.49 1.14 -50.69
C VAL A 206 8.57 1.94 -51.41
N ALA A 207 9.37 1.28 -52.27
CA ALA A 207 10.40 1.96 -53.08
C ALA A 207 9.87 3.16 -53.85
N ASN A 208 8.62 3.07 -54.36
CA ASN A 208 8.01 4.13 -55.14
C ASN A 208 7.48 5.33 -54.32
N LYS A 209 7.44 5.22 -53.00
CA LYS A 209 6.89 6.28 -52.11
C LYS A 209 7.95 7.11 -51.41
N ILE A 210 9.22 6.68 -51.38
CA ILE A 210 10.29 7.32 -50.63
C ILE A 210 10.37 8.83 -50.84
N PHE A 211 10.25 9.30 -52.08
CA PHE A 211 10.31 10.73 -52.36
C PHE A 211 8.98 11.47 -52.23
N LYS A 212 7.84 10.76 -52.11
CA LYS A 212 6.51 11.39 -51.97
C LYS A 212 6.28 12.05 -50.63
N GLU A 213 6.89 11.56 -49.58
CA GLU A 213 6.79 12.10 -48.24
C GLU A 213 7.90 13.09 -47.93
N SER A 214 8.84 13.28 -48.85
CA SER A 214 9.98 14.15 -48.66
C SER A 214 9.61 15.63 -48.86
N LYS A 215 10.32 16.53 -48.21
CA LYS A 215 10.07 17.97 -48.20
C LYS A 215 11.26 18.72 -48.78
N LEU A 216 10.99 19.91 -49.35
CA LEU A 216 12.00 20.83 -49.84
C LEU A 216 12.09 22.04 -48.93
N ILE A 217 13.27 22.31 -48.36
CA ILE A 217 13.59 23.57 -47.72
C ILE A 217 14.14 24.51 -48.78
N SER A 218 13.39 25.55 -49.12
CA SER A 218 13.82 26.54 -50.12
C SER A 218 15.06 27.28 -49.63
N ARG A 219 15.94 27.66 -50.58
CA ARG A 219 17.09 28.52 -50.30
C ARG A 219 16.74 29.84 -49.63
N THR A 220 15.53 30.36 -49.82
CA THR A 220 15.07 31.63 -49.22
C THR A 220 14.97 31.58 -47.70
N LYS A 221 15.03 30.40 -47.09
CA LYS A 221 15.07 30.27 -45.64
C LYS A 221 16.46 30.43 -45.03
N PHE A 222 17.51 30.45 -45.80
CA PHE A 222 18.89 30.61 -45.36
C PHE A 222 19.30 32.09 -45.41
N PRO A 223 20.30 32.51 -44.58
CA PRO A 223 20.76 33.87 -44.52
C PRO A 223 21.18 34.42 -45.91
N GLU A 224 20.91 35.70 -46.15
CA GLU A 224 21.32 36.42 -47.33
C GLU A 224 22.33 37.47 -46.94
N THR A 225 23.50 37.47 -47.59
CA THR A 225 24.51 38.51 -47.38
C THR A 225 24.27 39.74 -48.25
N ILE A 226 24.42 40.94 -47.66
CA ILE A 226 24.36 42.19 -48.38
C ILE A 226 25.77 42.45 -48.96
N SER A 227 25.94 42.32 -50.27
CA SER A 227 27.19 42.66 -50.92
C SER A 227 27.54 44.16 -50.73
N ALA A 228 28.70 44.42 -50.12
CA ALA A 228 29.16 45.75 -49.74
C ALA A 228 29.59 46.65 -50.95
N ARG A 229 29.44 46.19 -52.19
CA ARG A 229 29.77 46.95 -53.37
C ARG A 229 28.49 47.50 -54.04
N GLY A 230 28.05 48.65 -53.57
CA GLY A 230 27.35 49.65 -54.32
C GLY A 230 26.05 49.35 -55.11
N GLY A 231 25.35 48.29 -54.83
CA GLY A 231 24.05 48.01 -55.42
C GLY A 231 23.31 47.03 -54.59
N ARG A 232 22.06 47.33 -54.20
CA ARG A 232 21.08 46.47 -53.47
C ARG A 232 20.72 45.22 -54.27
N LYS A 233 21.66 44.34 -54.54
CA LYS A 233 21.34 42.98 -54.95
C LYS A 233 21.58 42.07 -53.73
N LEU A 234 20.56 41.58 -53.09
CA LEU A 234 20.58 40.43 -52.19
C LEU A 234 21.13 39.25 -52.99
N ILE A 235 22.37 38.89 -52.72
CA ILE A 235 22.98 37.67 -53.28
C ILE A 235 22.73 36.58 -52.28
N GLN A 236 21.96 35.58 -52.65
CA GLN A 236 21.84 34.37 -51.84
C GLN A 236 23.16 33.61 -51.93
N ASP A 237 23.82 33.54 -50.78
CA ASP A 237 25.07 32.79 -50.70
C ASP A 237 24.85 31.30 -50.89
N PRO A 238 25.73 30.63 -51.62
CA PRO A 238 25.58 29.19 -51.87
C PRO A 238 25.81 28.41 -50.55
N ILE A 239 24.96 27.48 -50.29
CA ILE A 239 25.23 26.44 -49.32
C ILE A 239 26.37 25.60 -49.83
N THR A 240 27.50 25.61 -49.12
CA THR A 240 28.73 24.97 -49.58
C THR A 240 28.85 23.54 -49.12
N SER A 241 28.37 23.21 -47.96
CA SER A 241 28.41 21.90 -47.39
C SER A 241 27.22 21.71 -46.42
N MET A 242 26.85 20.47 -46.19
CA MET A 242 25.81 20.15 -45.18
C MET A 242 26.07 18.79 -44.60
N THR A 243 25.55 18.61 -43.42
CA THR A 243 25.48 17.30 -42.71
C THR A 243 24.18 17.13 -41.98
N LEU A 244 23.87 15.91 -41.60
CA LEU A 244 22.66 15.56 -40.87
C LEU A 244 22.99 15.13 -39.46
N THR A 245 22.29 15.71 -38.52
CA THR A 245 22.12 15.16 -37.19
C THR A 245 20.85 14.28 -37.14
N GLN A 246 20.51 13.80 -35.97
CA GLN A 246 19.28 13.01 -35.83
C GLN A 246 18.03 13.82 -36.21
N TRP A 247 17.96 15.09 -35.79
CA TRP A 247 16.76 15.90 -35.92
C TRP A 247 16.95 17.18 -36.75
N HIS A 248 18.19 17.55 -37.05
CA HIS A 248 18.48 18.79 -37.74
C HIS A 248 19.35 18.56 -38.98
N ILE A 249 19.26 19.48 -39.90
CA ILE A 249 20.17 19.67 -41.01
C ILE A 249 21.11 20.78 -40.63
N LEU A 250 22.41 20.54 -40.59
CA LEU A 250 23.45 21.55 -40.42
C LEU A 250 23.94 21.97 -41.81
N ALA A 251 23.66 23.17 -42.19
CA ALA A 251 24.07 23.73 -43.47
C ALA A 251 25.13 24.80 -43.25
N LEU A 252 26.20 24.77 -44.07
CA LEU A 252 27.23 25.77 -44.08
C LEU A 252 26.97 26.79 -45.18
N VAL A 253 26.69 28.02 -44.76
CA VAL A 253 26.39 29.15 -45.68
C VAL A 253 27.35 30.24 -45.38
N GLU A 254 28.36 30.48 -46.27
CA GLU A 254 29.35 31.54 -46.20
C GLU A 254 29.80 31.97 -44.80
N GLY A 255 30.36 31.02 -44.04
CA GLY A 255 30.83 31.27 -42.68
C GLY A 255 29.81 31.17 -41.56
N HIS A 256 28.57 30.88 -41.89
CA HIS A 256 27.53 30.59 -40.92
C HIS A 256 27.22 29.12 -40.90
N VAL A 257 27.07 28.57 -39.72
CA VAL A 257 26.46 27.23 -39.51
C VAL A 257 25.00 27.43 -39.16
N VAL A 258 24.13 27.01 -40.06
CA VAL A 258 22.68 27.14 -39.92
C VAL A 258 22.07 25.77 -39.61
N GLY A 259 21.42 25.67 -38.48
CA GLY A 259 20.67 24.47 -38.07
C GLY A 259 19.21 24.57 -38.43
N VAL A 260 18.70 23.65 -39.23
CA VAL A 260 17.28 23.59 -39.64
C VAL A 260 16.67 22.32 -39.15
N ASN A 261 15.49 22.41 -38.48
CA ASN A 261 14.80 21.23 -37.98
C ASN A 261 14.17 20.43 -39.15
N ARG A 262 14.37 19.12 -39.17
CA ARG A 262 13.87 18.23 -40.23
C ARG A 262 12.35 18.01 -40.20
N LEU A 263 11.68 18.21 -39.04
CA LEU A 263 10.26 17.92 -38.90
C LEU A 263 9.38 19.05 -39.46
N ASP A 264 9.75 20.30 -39.19
CA ASP A 264 8.96 21.49 -39.61
C ASP A 264 9.70 22.43 -40.56
N GLY A 265 10.98 22.19 -40.80
CA GLY A 265 11.81 23.07 -41.65
C GLY A 265 12.07 24.46 -41.08
N SER A 266 11.96 24.62 -39.76
CA SER A 266 12.27 25.86 -39.07
C SER A 266 13.79 26.00 -38.84
N VAL A 267 14.31 27.23 -38.97
CA VAL A 267 15.70 27.55 -38.60
C VAL A 267 15.75 27.65 -37.06
N VAL A 268 16.55 26.79 -36.46
CA VAL A 268 16.72 26.71 -34.98
C VAL A 268 17.94 27.47 -34.51
N CYS A 269 18.99 27.44 -35.32
CA CYS A 269 20.30 28.06 -34.98
C CYS A 269 20.88 28.70 -36.23
N ASP A 270 21.46 29.89 -36.09
CA ASP A 270 22.28 30.57 -37.07
C ASP A 270 23.47 31.18 -36.33
N GLN A 271 24.63 30.60 -36.55
CA GLN A 271 25.83 30.98 -35.83
C GLN A 271 26.96 31.34 -36.84
N ALA A 272 27.41 32.59 -36.78
CA ALA A 272 28.63 33.01 -37.49
C ALA A 272 29.87 32.40 -36.81
N VAL A 273 30.71 31.73 -37.57
CA VAL A 273 31.88 31.02 -37.05
C VAL A 273 33.18 31.66 -37.57
N LEU A 274 33.12 32.33 -38.71
CA LEU A 274 34.32 32.91 -39.35
C LEU A 274 34.77 34.23 -38.72
N GLU A 275 36.06 34.36 -38.47
CA GLU A 275 36.71 35.64 -38.27
C GLU A 275 36.98 36.33 -39.60
N PRO A 276 37.11 37.68 -39.62
CA PRO A 276 37.44 38.41 -40.84
C PRO A 276 38.71 37.91 -41.53
N GLY A 277 38.59 37.43 -42.76
CA GLY A 277 39.75 36.94 -43.57
C GLY A 277 39.87 35.38 -43.56
N GLN A 278 39.09 34.69 -42.88
CA GLN A 278 39.01 33.20 -42.96
C GLN A 278 37.98 32.72 -44.02
N SER A 279 38.25 31.57 -44.59
CA SER A 279 37.30 30.89 -45.50
C SER A 279 36.96 29.48 -44.96
N THR A 280 35.72 29.05 -45.13
CA THR A 280 35.31 27.72 -44.80
C THR A 280 35.73 26.71 -45.88
N LEU A 281 36.21 25.55 -45.45
CA LEU A 281 36.57 24.46 -46.33
C LEU A 281 35.45 23.40 -46.45
N GLY A 282 34.76 23.16 -45.36
CA GLY A 282 33.67 22.20 -45.35
C GLY A 282 33.18 21.79 -43.95
N LEU A 283 32.04 21.21 -43.94
CA LEU A 283 31.41 20.61 -42.76
C LEU A 283 31.28 19.09 -42.98
N VAL A 284 31.83 18.31 -42.07
CA VAL A 284 31.89 16.85 -42.15
C VAL A 284 31.41 16.21 -40.89
N ALA A 285 30.73 15.09 -41.02
CA ALA A 285 30.32 14.26 -39.89
C ALA A 285 31.22 13.04 -39.75
N ASP A 286 31.55 12.65 -38.53
CA ASP A 286 32.02 11.31 -38.21
C ASP A 286 30.81 10.41 -37.97
N PRO A 287 30.47 9.48 -38.85
CA PRO A 287 29.26 8.65 -38.75
C PRO A 287 29.36 7.61 -37.61
N LYS A 288 30.56 7.33 -37.10
CA LYS A 288 30.79 6.35 -36.06
C LYS A 288 30.55 6.92 -34.65
N LYS A 289 31.03 8.14 -34.43
CA LYS A 289 30.91 8.83 -33.12
C LYS A 289 29.77 9.85 -33.09
N ASN A 290 29.14 10.10 -34.23
CA ASN A 290 28.13 11.15 -34.41
C ASN A 290 28.62 12.53 -33.95
N THR A 291 29.87 12.87 -34.31
CA THR A 291 30.48 14.18 -34.10
C THR A 291 30.54 14.94 -35.40
N PHE A 292 30.45 16.26 -35.33
CA PHE A 292 30.44 17.13 -36.50
C PHE A 292 31.61 18.11 -36.44
N TRP A 293 32.31 18.27 -37.58
CA TRP A 293 33.52 19.02 -37.65
C TRP A 293 33.44 20.04 -38.75
N LEU A 294 33.75 21.30 -38.42
CA LEU A 294 33.85 22.39 -39.37
C LEU A 294 35.33 22.71 -39.60
N PHE A 295 35.77 22.74 -40.85
CA PHE A 295 37.08 23.07 -41.25
C PHE A 295 37.11 24.46 -41.89
N THR A 296 37.96 25.31 -41.39
CA THR A 296 38.32 26.61 -41.99
C THR A 296 39.74 26.58 -42.56
N SER A 297 40.16 27.64 -43.22
CA SER A 297 41.53 27.73 -43.72
C SER A 297 42.61 27.72 -42.64
N GLN A 298 42.27 28.00 -41.39
CA GLN A 298 43.22 28.15 -40.29
C GLN A 298 42.91 27.25 -39.08
N GLU A 299 41.65 26.92 -38.85
CA GLU A 299 41.21 26.27 -37.62
C GLU A 299 40.20 25.12 -37.91
N ILE A 300 40.07 24.25 -36.94
CA ILE A 300 39.11 23.15 -36.95
C ILE A 300 38.19 23.33 -35.73
N PHE A 301 36.87 23.35 -35.98
CA PHE A 301 35.88 23.50 -34.95
C PHE A 301 35.06 22.22 -34.84
N GLU A 302 34.78 21.80 -33.62
CA GLU A 302 33.76 20.78 -33.34
C GLU A 302 32.39 21.45 -33.18
N VAL A 303 31.41 20.99 -33.93
CA VAL A 303 30.02 21.42 -33.79
C VAL A 303 29.30 20.46 -32.87
N VAL A 304 29.08 20.89 -31.66
CA VAL A 304 28.41 20.07 -30.63
C VAL A 304 26.90 20.32 -30.60
N ALA A 305 26.13 19.30 -30.88
CA ALA A 305 24.68 19.36 -30.75
C ALA A 305 24.26 18.89 -29.34
N ASN A 306 23.92 19.87 -28.47
CA ASN A 306 23.43 19.56 -27.11
C ASN A 306 21.92 19.63 -27.07
N GLU A 307 21.28 18.65 -26.39
CA GLU A 307 19.85 18.59 -26.19
C GLU A 307 19.04 18.81 -27.48
N GLU A 308 19.42 18.16 -28.54
CA GLU A 308 18.84 18.28 -29.86
C GLU A 308 17.33 18.00 -29.87
N ASP A 309 16.86 17.20 -28.94
CA ASP A 309 15.48 16.77 -28.77
C ASP A 309 14.64 17.71 -27.87
N ARG A 310 15.22 18.80 -27.31
CA ARG A 310 14.58 19.67 -26.33
C ARG A 310 13.22 20.21 -26.75
N ASP A 311 13.09 20.65 -28.00
CA ASP A 311 11.88 21.27 -28.53
C ASP A 311 11.04 20.38 -29.45
N LEU A 312 11.43 19.13 -29.66
CA LEU A 312 10.72 18.17 -30.52
C LEU A 312 9.28 17.93 -30.10
N TRP A 313 9.07 17.85 -28.78
CA TRP A 313 7.71 17.66 -28.26
C TRP A 313 6.73 18.74 -28.70
N LYS A 314 7.17 20.00 -28.88
CA LYS A 314 6.33 21.10 -29.37
C LYS A 314 5.96 20.92 -30.84
N ILE A 315 6.92 20.45 -31.64
CA ILE A 315 6.70 20.23 -33.08
C ILE A 315 5.77 19.06 -33.29
N MET A 316 6.00 17.95 -32.56
CA MET A 316 5.12 16.78 -32.59
C MET A 316 3.71 17.12 -32.12
N LEU A 317 3.59 17.98 -31.09
CA LEU A 317 2.32 18.48 -30.59
C LEU A 317 1.54 19.24 -31.68
N LYS A 318 2.21 20.16 -32.38
CA LYS A 318 1.60 20.89 -33.50
C LYS A 318 1.15 19.98 -34.64
N GLN A 319 1.85 18.86 -34.84
CA GLN A 319 1.52 17.85 -35.83
C GLN A 319 0.46 16.85 -35.37
N GLN A 320 -0.06 17.00 -34.16
CA GLN A 320 -1.06 16.10 -33.51
C GLN A 320 -0.53 14.65 -33.28
N ARG A 321 0.79 14.49 -33.17
CA ARG A 321 1.48 13.22 -32.88
C ARG A 321 1.73 13.11 -31.38
N TYR A 322 0.67 12.92 -30.60
CA TYR A 322 0.73 13.04 -29.12
C TYR A 322 1.58 11.98 -28.44
N ASP A 323 1.51 10.74 -28.92
CA ASP A 323 2.28 9.62 -28.34
C ASP A 323 3.80 9.86 -28.49
N GLU A 324 4.18 10.36 -29.66
CA GLU A 324 5.58 10.71 -29.92
C GLU A 324 6.00 11.96 -29.15
N ALA A 325 5.13 12.97 -29.09
CA ALA A 325 5.38 14.17 -28.29
C ALA A 325 5.63 13.82 -26.81
N LEU A 326 4.89 12.83 -26.28
CA LEU A 326 5.07 12.37 -24.90
C LEU A 326 6.44 11.71 -24.65
N ARG A 327 6.97 10.99 -25.66
CA ARG A 327 8.31 10.36 -25.56
C ARG A 327 9.41 11.40 -25.44
N TYR A 328 9.29 12.51 -26.18
CA TYR A 328 10.30 13.60 -26.16
C TYR A 328 10.05 14.66 -25.08
N ALA A 329 8.94 14.61 -24.39
CA ALA A 329 8.66 15.48 -23.26
C ALA A 329 9.42 15.00 -22.00
N LYS A 330 10.55 15.63 -21.68
CA LYS A 330 11.41 15.26 -20.53
C LYS A 330 10.89 15.83 -19.21
N GLY A 331 10.44 17.07 -19.20
CA GLY A 331 9.96 17.77 -18.01
C GLY A 331 8.49 17.47 -17.68
N SER A 332 8.13 17.59 -16.40
CA SER A 332 6.74 17.41 -15.95
C SER A 332 5.78 18.39 -16.62
N PHE A 333 6.19 19.67 -16.79
CA PHE A 333 5.42 20.69 -17.50
C PHE A 333 5.18 20.33 -18.96
N GLN A 334 6.23 19.78 -19.64
CA GLN A 334 6.12 19.38 -21.05
C GLN A 334 5.14 18.21 -21.22
N LYS A 335 5.27 17.20 -20.35
CA LYS A 335 4.35 16.04 -20.34
C LYS A 335 2.91 16.46 -20.09
N ASP A 336 2.74 17.39 -19.20
CA ASP A 336 1.43 17.94 -18.86
C ASP A 336 0.82 18.75 -20.02
N ALA A 337 1.60 19.58 -20.70
CA ALA A 337 1.14 20.30 -21.88
C ALA A 337 0.73 19.35 -23.02
N VAL A 338 1.50 18.28 -23.24
CA VAL A 338 1.15 17.26 -24.23
C VAL A 338 -0.12 16.51 -23.84
N ALA A 339 -0.25 16.13 -22.56
CA ALA A 339 -1.42 15.45 -22.06
C ALA A 339 -2.68 16.34 -22.18
N THR A 340 -2.58 17.63 -21.87
CA THR A 340 -3.68 18.57 -22.00
C THR A 340 -4.14 18.68 -23.46
N ALA A 341 -3.23 18.88 -24.40
CA ALA A 341 -3.58 18.99 -25.80
C ALA A 341 -4.09 17.68 -26.42
N SER A 342 -3.58 16.54 -25.96
CA SER A 342 -4.09 15.22 -26.36
C SER A 342 -5.53 15.02 -25.89
N GLY A 343 -5.81 15.40 -24.64
CA GLY A 343 -7.17 15.37 -24.11
C GLY A 343 -8.14 16.26 -24.89
N ASP A 344 -7.71 17.48 -25.24
CA ASP A 344 -8.50 18.41 -26.03
C ASP A 344 -8.80 17.86 -27.44
N HIS A 345 -7.82 17.22 -28.04
CA HIS A 345 -8.01 16.58 -29.34
C HIS A 345 -9.01 15.42 -29.30
N LEU A 346 -8.90 14.54 -28.29
CA LEU A 346 -9.84 13.44 -28.08
C LEU A 346 -11.26 13.94 -27.80
N SER A 347 -11.41 15.01 -27.04
CA SER A 347 -12.70 15.65 -26.78
C SER A 347 -13.33 16.17 -28.08
N ASN A 348 -12.54 16.81 -28.95
CA ASN A 348 -13.00 17.29 -30.26
C ASN A 348 -13.39 16.14 -31.19
N GLN A 349 -12.84 14.93 -30.99
CA GLN A 349 -13.23 13.72 -31.70
C GLN A 349 -14.48 13.03 -31.12
N GLY A 350 -15.03 13.53 -30.01
CA GLY A 350 -16.15 12.91 -29.30
C GLY A 350 -15.76 11.75 -28.37
N LYS A 351 -14.45 11.50 -28.15
CA LYS A 351 -13.94 10.42 -27.29
C LYS A 351 -13.75 10.91 -25.84
N TYR A 352 -14.84 11.32 -25.22
CA TYR A 352 -14.83 12.00 -23.92
C TYR A 352 -14.30 11.13 -22.77
N LEU A 353 -14.51 9.81 -22.79
CA LEU A 353 -14.01 8.90 -21.75
C LEU A 353 -12.48 8.81 -21.74
N GLU A 354 -11.87 8.77 -22.92
CA GLU A 354 -10.41 8.74 -23.05
C GLU A 354 -9.84 10.12 -22.68
N ALA A 355 -10.45 11.21 -23.16
CA ALA A 355 -10.09 12.57 -22.81
C ALA A 355 -10.13 12.81 -21.30
N ALA A 356 -11.18 12.37 -20.62
CA ALA A 356 -11.35 12.48 -19.17
C ALA A 356 -10.23 11.80 -18.38
N SER A 357 -9.77 10.64 -18.84
CA SER A 357 -8.67 9.91 -18.20
C SER A 357 -7.33 10.63 -18.31
N ILE A 358 -7.10 11.33 -19.41
CA ILE A 358 -5.89 12.13 -19.67
C ILE A 358 -5.94 13.44 -18.91
N TRP A 359 -7.04 14.17 -19.03
CA TRP A 359 -7.25 15.44 -18.31
C TRP A 359 -7.17 15.28 -16.80
N GLY A 360 -7.65 14.16 -16.26
CA GLY A 360 -7.57 13.87 -14.84
C GLY A 360 -6.13 13.82 -14.31
N LYS A 361 -5.15 13.54 -15.16
CA LYS A 361 -3.73 13.52 -14.83
C LYS A 361 -3.00 14.81 -15.21
N SER A 362 -3.64 15.70 -15.96
CA SER A 362 -3.08 16.96 -16.43
C SER A 362 -3.36 18.12 -15.47
N SER A 363 -2.66 19.24 -15.68
CA SER A 363 -2.85 20.48 -14.95
C SER A 363 -3.97 21.36 -15.52
N LYS A 364 -4.70 20.91 -16.52
CA LYS A 364 -5.85 21.66 -17.06
C LYS A 364 -6.81 22.04 -15.95
N ALA A 365 -7.36 23.26 -16.02
CA ALA A 365 -8.24 23.81 -15.01
C ALA A 365 -9.43 22.87 -14.77
N PHE A 366 -9.66 22.57 -13.50
CA PHE A 366 -10.69 21.61 -13.06
C PHE A 366 -12.08 22.05 -13.53
N GLU A 367 -12.36 23.35 -13.36
CA GLU A 367 -13.66 23.96 -13.70
C GLU A 367 -13.94 23.91 -15.19
N GLU A 368 -12.93 24.17 -16.02
CA GLU A 368 -13.05 24.16 -17.48
C GLU A 368 -13.42 22.77 -17.99
N VAL A 369 -12.73 21.75 -17.47
CA VAL A 369 -13.00 20.36 -17.86
C VAL A 369 -14.37 19.91 -17.40
N CYS A 370 -14.74 20.19 -16.15
CA CYS A 370 -16.05 19.82 -15.63
C CYS A 370 -17.19 20.49 -16.41
N LEU A 371 -17.09 21.79 -16.67
CA LEU A 371 -18.09 22.52 -17.46
C LEU A 371 -18.19 21.95 -18.88
N SER A 372 -17.06 21.71 -19.53
CA SER A 372 -17.06 21.13 -20.87
C SER A 372 -17.74 19.75 -20.92
N LEU A 373 -17.53 18.91 -19.92
CA LEU A 373 -18.17 17.59 -19.85
C LEU A 373 -19.67 17.66 -19.53
N ILE A 374 -20.08 18.60 -18.67
CA ILE A 374 -21.48 18.84 -18.33
C ILE A 374 -22.23 19.40 -19.52
N ASP A 375 -21.69 20.42 -20.21
CA ASP A 375 -22.30 21.03 -21.36
C ASP A 375 -22.53 20.06 -22.53
N ASN A 376 -21.65 19.07 -22.65
CA ASN A 376 -21.78 17.99 -23.63
C ASN A 376 -22.63 16.79 -23.11
N GLY A 377 -23.16 16.83 -21.90
CA GLY A 377 -23.98 15.78 -21.32
C GLY A 377 -23.22 14.46 -21.06
N GLN A 378 -21.91 14.53 -20.83
CA GLN A 378 -21.05 13.35 -20.70
C GLN A 378 -20.79 12.96 -19.24
N GLU A 379 -21.83 12.47 -18.56
CA GLU A 379 -21.77 12.12 -17.15
C GLU A 379 -20.77 11.01 -16.83
N ASP A 380 -20.66 9.99 -17.68
CA ASP A 380 -19.72 8.90 -17.49
C ASP A 380 -18.26 9.37 -17.63
N ALA A 381 -18.01 10.30 -18.54
CA ALA A 381 -16.69 10.91 -18.68
C ALA A 381 -16.38 11.83 -17.47
N LEU A 382 -17.37 12.57 -16.98
CA LEU A 382 -17.23 13.38 -15.76
C LEU A 382 -16.88 12.51 -14.56
N ARG A 383 -17.59 11.41 -14.36
CA ARG A 383 -17.29 10.43 -13.30
C ARG A 383 -15.86 9.92 -13.38
N LYS A 384 -15.44 9.52 -14.58
CA LYS A 384 -14.07 9.05 -14.82
C LYS A 384 -13.02 10.12 -14.56
N TYR A 385 -13.30 11.35 -14.97
CA TYR A 385 -12.42 12.50 -14.72
C TYR A 385 -12.26 12.77 -13.23
N LEU A 386 -13.36 12.89 -12.49
CA LEU A 386 -13.35 13.15 -11.05
C LEU A 386 -12.59 12.06 -10.28
N LEU A 387 -12.81 10.78 -10.62
CA LEU A 387 -12.11 9.67 -10.00
C LEU A 387 -10.60 9.71 -10.28
N THR A 388 -10.20 10.01 -11.51
CA THR A 388 -8.80 10.11 -11.90
C THR A 388 -8.14 11.31 -11.21
N LYS A 389 -8.82 12.45 -11.20
CA LYS A 389 -8.32 13.69 -10.57
C LYS A 389 -8.15 13.53 -9.06
N LEU A 390 -9.09 12.88 -8.39
CA LEU A 390 -9.02 12.57 -6.97
C LEU A 390 -7.76 11.75 -6.64
N GLY A 391 -7.40 10.80 -7.51
CA GLY A 391 -6.19 10.00 -7.37
C GLY A 391 -4.88 10.80 -7.53
N THR A 392 -4.91 11.94 -8.24
CA THR A 392 -3.72 12.79 -8.48
C THR A 392 -3.50 13.83 -7.39
N TYR A 393 -4.51 14.19 -6.62
CA TYR A 393 -4.35 15.17 -5.56
C TYR A 393 -3.42 14.69 -4.44
N LYS A 394 -2.58 15.61 -3.96
CA LYS A 394 -1.71 15.35 -2.80
C LYS A 394 -2.56 15.11 -1.54
N LYS A 395 -2.07 14.27 -0.64
CA LYS A 395 -2.76 14.01 0.65
C LYS A 395 -2.97 15.28 1.49
N SER A 396 -2.12 16.29 1.32
CA SER A 396 -2.24 17.59 2.01
C SER A 396 -3.37 18.48 1.48
N SER A 397 -3.90 18.22 0.30
CA SER A 397 -4.98 19.00 -0.32
C SER A 397 -6.36 18.47 0.13
N THR A 398 -6.60 18.43 1.43
CA THR A 398 -7.80 17.80 2.03
C THR A 398 -9.09 18.38 1.48
N MET A 399 -9.21 19.73 1.42
CA MET A 399 -10.43 20.39 0.97
C MET A 399 -10.80 20.03 -0.48
N GLN A 400 -9.82 20.05 -1.39
CA GLN A 400 -10.04 19.68 -2.80
C GLN A 400 -10.44 18.21 -2.93
N ARG A 401 -9.81 17.35 -2.14
CA ARG A 401 -10.12 15.92 -2.10
C ARG A 401 -11.54 15.68 -1.61
N THR A 402 -11.92 16.29 -0.49
CA THR A 402 -13.28 16.16 0.06
C THR A 402 -14.33 16.67 -0.89
N MET A 403 -14.16 17.87 -1.47
CA MET A 403 -15.11 18.41 -2.44
C MET A 403 -15.27 17.53 -3.68
N THR A 404 -14.16 17.09 -4.27
CA THR A 404 -14.19 16.23 -5.45
C THR A 404 -14.79 14.85 -5.13
N ALA A 405 -14.46 14.29 -3.98
CA ALA A 405 -14.99 13.00 -3.54
C ALA A 405 -16.50 13.08 -3.26
N THR A 406 -16.96 14.13 -2.60
CA THR A 406 -18.38 14.33 -2.33
C THR A 406 -19.18 14.56 -3.62
N TRP A 407 -18.63 15.34 -4.55
CA TRP A 407 -19.27 15.51 -5.85
C TRP A 407 -19.33 14.20 -6.63
N LEU A 408 -18.29 13.38 -6.55
CA LEU A 408 -18.30 12.07 -7.19
C LEU A 408 -19.37 11.13 -6.61
N VAL A 409 -19.65 11.20 -5.30
CA VAL A 409 -20.80 10.50 -4.69
C VAL A 409 -22.10 10.94 -5.35
N GLN A 410 -22.31 12.24 -5.52
CA GLN A 410 -23.50 12.78 -6.18
C GLN A 410 -23.66 12.24 -7.61
N VAL A 411 -22.57 12.22 -8.37
CA VAL A 411 -22.56 11.69 -9.75
C VAL A 411 -22.86 10.19 -9.78
N TYR A 412 -22.33 9.41 -8.82
CA TYR A 412 -22.67 7.99 -8.70
C TYR A 412 -24.15 7.78 -8.41
N MET A 413 -24.71 8.53 -7.44
CA MET A 413 -26.13 8.39 -7.07
C MET A 413 -27.06 8.75 -8.23
N ALA A 414 -26.79 9.85 -8.93
CA ALA A 414 -27.54 10.23 -10.13
C ALA A 414 -27.48 9.13 -11.20
N LYS A 415 -26.29 8.58 -11.46
CA LYS A 415 -26.12 7.50 -12.45
C LYS A 415 -26.83 6.22 -12.05
N LEU A 416 -26.77 5.83 -10.78
CA LEU A 416 -27.47 4.65 -10.28
C LEU A 416 -28.99 4.80 -10.43
N ASN A 417 -29.54 5.99 -10.13
CA ASN A 417 -30.98 6.25 -10.32
C ASN A 417 -31.38 6.17 -11.79
N THR A 418 -30.60 6.79 -12.70
CA THR A 418 -30.87 6.69 -14.15
C THR A 418 -30.80 5.25 -14.66
N LEU A 419 -29.89 4.43 -14.13
CA LEU A 419 -29.80 3.01 -14.50
C LEU A 419 -30.96 2.19 -13.95
N ASP A 420 -31.41 2.46 -12.73
CA ASP A 420 -32.59 1.80 -12.16
C ASP A 420 -33.88 2.15 -12.93
N ASP A 421 -34.04 3.43 -13.28
CA ASP A 421 -35.16 3.88 -14.13
C ASP A 421 -35.13 3.18 -15.49
N MET A 422 -33.95 3.04 -16.09
CA MET A 422 -33.79 2.31 -17.35
C MET A 422 -34.09 0.82 -17.22
N VAL A 423 -33.68 0.20 -16.12
CA VAL A 423 -34.00 -1.21 -15.84
C VAL A 423 -35.49 -1.40 -15.64
N ALA A 424 -36.14 -0.50 -14.88
CA ALA A 424 -37.57 -0.53 -14.64
C ALA A 424 -38.36 -0.33 -15.94
N THR A 425 -38.02 0.65 -16.74
CA THR A 425 -38.68 0.96 -18.03
C THR A 425 -38.53 -0.19 -19.02
N LYS A 426 -37.33 -0.79 -19.15
CA LYS A 426 -37.11 -1.92 -20.05
C LYS A 426 -37.77 -3.21 -19.57
N ALA A 427 -37.93 -3.38 -18.25
CA ALA A 427 -38.67 -4.52 -17.70
C ALA A 427 -40.16 -4.47 -18.04
N GLU A 428 -40.73 -3.25 -18.10
CA GLU A 428 -42.15 -3.04 -18.51
C GLU A 428 -42.36 -3.31 -20.03
N LEU A 429 -41.33 -3.08 -20.86
CA LEU A 429 -41.38 -3.25 -22.31
C LEU A 429 -41.12 -4.69 -22.79
N LEU A 430 -40.88 -5.65 -21.91
CA LEU A 430 -40.65 -7.08 -22.19
C LEU A 430 -39.44 -7.37 -23.11
N GLU A 431 -38.43 -6.52 -23.15
CA GLU A 431 -37.18 -6.72 -23.92
C GLU A 431 -36.10 -7.43 -23.09
N ASP A 432 -36.12 -8.76 -23.11
CA ASP A 432 -35.21 -9.60 -22.24
C ASP A 432 -33.72 -9.43 -22.49
N THR A 433 -33.30 -9.08 -23.71
CA THR A 433 -31.87 -8.98 -24.06
C THR A 433 -31.23 -7.67 -23.60
N ASP A 434 -31.96 -6.59 -23.67
CA ASP A 434 -31.48 -5.24 -23.27
C ASP A 434 -31.55 -5.00 -21.77
N THR A 435 -32.42 -5.73 -21.07
CA THR A 435 -32.53 -5.65 -19.60
C THR A 435 -31.31 -6.26 -18.91
N LYS A 436 -30.69 -7.31 -19.48
CA LYS A 436 -29.44 -7.87 -18.93
C LYS A 436 -28.29 -6.88 -19.00
N GLY A 437 -28.10 -6.20 -20.14
CA GLY A 437 -27.05 -5.18 -20.28
C GLY A 437 -27.19 -4.03 -19.29
N ALA A 438 -28.42 -3.54 -19.06
CA ALA A 438 -28.66 -2.49 -18.07
C ALA A 438 -28.42 -2.95 -16.63
N LYS A 439 -28.82 -4.18 -16.26
CA LYS A 439 -28.54 -4.78 -14.96
C LYS A 439 -27.06 -5.00 -14.72
N ASP A 440 -26.31 -5.45 -15.72
CA ASP A 440 -24.87 -5.63 -15.64
C ASP A 440 -24.15 -4.29 -15.45
N GLN A 441 -24.60 -3.22 -16.13
CA GLN A 441 -24.10 -1.86 -15.93
C GLN A 441 -24.40 -1.34 -14.53
N LEU A 442 -25.60 -1.56 -14.03
CA LEU A 442 -25.99 -1.20 -12.67
C LEU A 442 -25.07 -1.87 -11.65
N GLN A 443 -24.91 -3.20 -11.74
CA GLN A 443 -24.04 -3.95 -10.83
C GLN A 443 -22.58 -3.49 -10.90
N ASN A 444 -22.08 -3.21 -12.09
CA ASN A 444 -20.72 -2.69 -12.26
C ASN A 444 -20.56 -1.30 -11.63
N THR A 445 -21.56 -0.42 -11.80
CA THR A 445 -21.53 0.92 -11.19
C THR A 445 -21.63 0.85 -9.67
N VAL A 446 -22.44 -0.06 -9.11
CA VAL A 446 -22.48 -0.31 -7.66
C VAL A 446 -21.12 -0.79 -7.14
N LYS A 447 -20.48 -1.73 -7.83
CA LYS A 447 -19.13 -2.19 -7.47
C LYS A 447 -18.09 -1.07 -7.54
N GLU A 448 -18.13 -0.25 -8.59
CA GLU A 448 -17.25 0.93 -8.71
C GLU A 448 -17.46 1.91 -7.53
N TYR A 449 -18.69 2.14 -7.13
CA TYR A 449 -19.01 2.96 -5.96
C TYR A 449 -18.47 2.34 -4.67
N GLN A 450 -18.65 1.04 -4.47
CA GLN A 450 -18.14 0.33 -3.30
C GLN A 450 -16.61 0.37 -3.22
N ASP A 451 -15.92 0.17 -4.35
CA ASP A 451 -14.46 0.28 -4.45
C ASP A 451 -14.00 1.72 -4.19
N PHE A 452 -14.70 2.70 -4.72
CA PHE A 452 -14.44 4.11 -4.48
C PHE A 452 -14.56 4.46 -3.00
N VAL A 453 -15.67 4.12 -2.35
CA VAL A 453 -15.89 4.36 -0.91
C VAL A 453 -14.81 3.68 -0.08
N SER A 454 -14.50 2.41 -0.36
CA SER A 454 -13.49 1.65 0.37
C SER A 454 -12.11 2.30 0.31
N ARG A 455 -11.77 2.91 -0.84
CA ARG A 455 -10.47 3.55 -1.07
C ARG A 455 -10.37 4.96 -0.51
N TYR A 456 -11.45 5.73 -0.59
CA TYR A 456 -11.47 7.17 -0.30
C TYR A 456 -12.31 7.57 0.90
N LYS A 457 -12.73 6.62 1.74
CA LYS A 457 -13.55 6.87 2.93
C LYS A 457 -13.01 7.95 3.87
N SER A 458 -11.68 8.14 3.93
CA SER A 458 -11.05 9.17 4.74
C SER A 458 -11.15 10.58 4.16
N ASP A 459 -11.47 10.69 2.87
CA ASP A 459 -11.60 11.97 2.16
C ASP A 459 -13.06 12.45 2.09
N LEU A 460 -14.00 11.61 2.52
CA LEU A 460 -15.43 11.89 2.52
C LEU A 460 -15.88 12.47 3.86
N ASP A 461 -16.69 13.53 3.81
CA ASP A 461 -17.38 14.05 4.99
C ASP A 461 -18.68 13.29 5.22
N ALA A 462 -18.76 12.60 6.38
CA ALA A 462 -19.85 11.69 6.68
C ALA A 462 -21.23 12.37 6.61
N LYS A 463 -21.33 13.58 7.18
CA LYS A 463 -22.61 14.29 7.21
C LYS A 463 -23.12 14.60 5.81
N THR A 464 -22.25 15.17 4.97
CA THR A 464 -22.59 15.54 3.60
C THR A 464 -22.93 14.30 2.74
N VAL A 465 -22.19 13.20 2.93
CA VAL A 465 -22.48 11.96 2.20
C VAL A 465 -23.85 11.38 2.60
N TYR A 466 -24.18 11.39 3.89
CA TYR A 466 -25.51 10.95 4.35
C TYR A 466 -26.65 11.79 3.76
N GLU A 467 -26.46 13.12 3.70
CA GLU A 467 -27.43 14.02 3.08
C GLU A 467 -27.56 13.76 1.57
N VAL A 468 -26.45 13.58 0.86
CA VAL A 468 -26.44 13.35 -0.58
C VAL A 468 -27.07 11.99 -0.92
N VAL A 469 -26.61 10.91 -0.31
CA VAL A 469 -27.11 9.56 -0.61
C VAL A 469 -28.57 9.42 -0.16
N GLY A 470 -28.91 10.00 1.00
CA GLY A 470 -30.29 10.02 1.51
C GLY A 470 -31.24 10.80 0.60
N SER A 471 -30.80 11.90 -0.03
CA SER A 471 -31.63 12.66 -0.97
C SER A 471 -31.95 11.91 -2.27
N HIS A 472 -31.16 10.89 -2.61
CA HIS A 472 -31.39 10.01 -3.75
C HIS A 472 -32.15 8.71 -3.42
N ASP A 473 -32.61 8.56 -2.16
CA ASP A 473 -33.33 7.37 -1.64
C ASP A 473 -32.58 6.04 -1.84
N ARG A 474 -31.23 6.10 -1.73
CA ARG A 474 -30.33 4.96 -1.92
C ARG A 474 -29.90 4.34 -0.60
N GLU A 475 -30.78 3.51 -0.05
CA GLU A 475 -30.57 2.92 1.27
C GLU A 475 -29.43 1.91 1.34
N GLU A 476 -29.26 1.07 0.34
CA GLU A 476 -28.20 0.05 0.31
C GLU A 476 -26.81 0.70 0.25
N GLU A 477 -26.65 1.70 -0.59
CA GLU A 477 -25.42 2.47 -0.72
C GLU A 477 -25.13 3.30 0.52
N LEU A 478 -26.17 3.80 1.19
CA LEU A 478 -26.06 4.53 2.45
C LEU A 478 -25.53 3.64 3.57
N LEU A 479 -26.12 2.46 3.72
CA LEU A 479 -25.69 1.46 4.70
C LEU A 479 -24.28 0.93 4.39
N PHE A 480 -23.96 0.74 3.11
CA PHE A 480 -22.62 0.36 2.71
C PHE A 480 -21.61 1.42 3.14
N TYR A 481 -21.88 2.70 2.88
CA TYR A 481 -21.01 3.79 3.29
C TYR A 481 -20.84 3.84 4.81
N ALA A 482 -21.94 3.78 5.56
CA ALA A 482 -21.90 3.77 7.02
C ALA A 482 -21.07 2.60 7.57
N ASN A 483 -21.17 1.42 6.97
CA ASN A 483 -20.33 0.27 7.31
C ASN A 483 -18.84 0.52 6.98
N ALA A 484 -18.56 1.14 5.85
CA ALA A 484 -17.18 1.42 5.42
C ALA A 484 -16.44 2.40 6.34
N ILE A 485 -17.15 3.38 6.91
CA ILE A 485 -16.59 4.34 7.87
C ILE A 485 -16.70 3.86 9.33
N ASN A 486 -17.30 2.69 9.56
CA ASN A 486 -17.58 2.13 10.88
C ASN A 486 -18.52 3.01 11.74
N ASP A 487 -19.45 3.73 11.13
CA ASP A 487 -20.48 4.48 11.87
C ASP A 487 -21.65 3.59 12.25
N TYR A 488 -21.40 2.77 13.24
CA TYR A 488 -22.37 1.80 13.72
C TYR A 488 -23.53 2.44 14.46
N ASN A 489 -23.34 3.65 14.98
CA ASN A 489 -24.45 4.41 15.57
C ASN A 489 -25.53 4.73 14.53
N PHE A 490 -25.11 5.16 13.36
CA PHE A 490 -26.04 5.42 12.27
C PHE A 490 -26.74 4.13 11.82
N ILE A 491 -25.99 3.06 11.59
CA ILE A 491 -26.53 1.77 11.12
C ILE A 491 -27.52 1.19 12.14
N LEU A 492 -27.18 1.22 13.43
CA LEU A 492 -28.09 0.72 14.47
C LEU A 492 -29.34 1.58 14.60
N SER A 493 -29.20 2.93 14.58
CA SER A 493 -30.36 3.81 14.59
C SER A 493 -31.30 3.56 13.40
N TYR A 494 -30.73 3.33 12.22
CA TYR A 494 -31.46 3.01 11.01
C TYR A 494 -32.24 1.70 11.14
N TRP A 495 -31.61 0.60 11.58
CA TRP A 495 -32.28 -0.68 11.77
C TRP A 495 -33.32 -0.67 12.89
N VAL A 496 -33.04 0.05 13.99
CA VAL A 496 -33.96 0.23 15.12
C VAL A 496 -35.22 1.01 14.71
N GLN A 497 -35.05 2.09 13.90
CA GLN A 497 -36.19 2.87 13.40
C GLN A 497 -37.12 2.06 12.47
N ARG A 498 -36.54 1.08 11.76
CA ARG A 498 -37.31 0.18 10.86
C ARG A 498 -37.74 -1.12 11.50
N GLU A 499 -37.53 -1.26 12.81
CA GLU A 499 -37.91 -2.46 13.58
C GLU A 499 -37.26 -3.77 13.08
N LYS A 500 -36.11 -3.69 12.39
CA LYS A 500 -35.34 -4.85 11.91
C LYS A 500 -34.32 -5.27 12.95
N TRP A 501 -34.81 -5.93 13.98
CA TRP A 501 -34.04 -6.28 15.19
C TRP A 501 -32.94 -7.31 14.94
N THR A 502 -33.13 -8.22 13.98
CA THR A 502 -32.14 -9.25 13.63
C THR A 502 -30.89 -8.66 12.99
N GLU A 503 -31.09 -7.71 12.11
CA GLU A 503 -30.01 -6.96 11.45
C GLU A 503 -29.28 -6.05 12.44
N ALA A 504 -30.03 -5.40 13.32
CA ALA A 504 -29.45 -4.59 14.40
C ALA A 504 -28.55 -5.43 15.32
N LEU A 505 -29.00 -6.63 15.71
CA LEU A 505 -28.19 -7.56 16.50
C LEU A 505 -26.95 -8.06 15.75
N ALA A 506 -27.06 -8.35 14.46
CA ALA A 506 -25.95 -8.79 13.63
C ALA A 506 -24.84 -7.71 13.53
N VAL A 507 -25.26 -6.45 13.48
CA VAL A 507 -24.34 -5.31 13.50
C VAL A 507 -23.71 -5.15 14.89
N LEU A 508 -24.52 -5.22 15.95
CA LEU A 508 -24.05 -5.07 17.32
C LEU A 508 -23.04 -6.17 17.71
N ASN A 509 -23.24 -7.40 17.23
CA ASN A 509 -22.33 -8.52 17.51
C ASN A 509 -20.90 -8.30 16.97
N LYS A 510 -20.73 -7.43 15.97
CA LYS A 510 -19.42 -7.09 15.39
C LYS A 510 -18.72 -5.93 16.10
N GLN A 511 -19.39 -5.32 17.10
CA GLN A 511 -18.89 -4.12 17.75
C GLN A 511 -18.06 -4.44 18.99
N THR A 512 -17.11 -3.55 19.27
CA THR A 512 -16.30 -3.55 20.48
C THR A 512 -16.46 -2.28 21.30
N ASP A 513 -17.15 -1.27 20.75
CA ASP A 513 -17.42 -0.01 21.42
C ASP A 513 -18.54 -0.18 22.46
N GLN A 514 -18.20 0.04 23.72
CA GLN A 514 -19.10 -0.14 24.85
C GLN A 514 -20.29 0.84 24.84
N GLU A 515 -20.07 2.09 24.39
CA GLU A 515 -21.11 3.13 24.42
C GLU A 515 -22.32 2.76 23.54
N ILE A 516 -22.09 2.05 22.47
CA ILE A 516 -23.13 1.58 21.57
C ILE A 516 -24.05 0.57 22.27
N PHE A 517 -23.49 -0.33 23.06
CA PHE A 517 -24.27 -1.29 23.82
C PHE A 517 -25.15 -0.62 24.89
N TYR A 518 -24.63 0.40 25.56
CA TYR A 518 -25.42 1.14 26.57
C TYR A 518 -26.55 1.95 25.93
N ARG A 519 -26.29 2.56 24.76
CA ARG A 519 -27.27 3.39 24.08
C ARG A 519 -28.46 2.59 23.53
N TYR A 520 -28.21 1.49 22.88
CA TYR A 520 -29.23 0.67 22.24
C TYR A 520 -29.69 -0.52 23.08
N GLY A 521 -29.02 -0.78 24.19
CA GLY A 521 -29.29 -1.93 25.06
C GLY A 521 -30.71 -1.98 25.58
N SER A 522 -31.31 -0.85 25.97
CA SER A 522 -32.67 -0.81 26.51
C SER A 522 -33.69 -1.17 25.45
N VAL A 523 -33.58 -0.64 24.23
CA VAL A 523 -34.52 -0.89 23.14
C VAL A 523 -34.41 -2.34 22.65
N LEU A 524 -33.19 -2.85 22.48
CA LEU A 524 -32.96 -4.22 22.03
C LEU A 524 -33.33 -5.24 23.11
N MET A 525 -33.20 -4.88 24.38
CA MET A 525 -33.59 -5.76 25.48
C MET A 525 -35.10 -5.96 25.56
N THR A 526 -35.88 -4.96 25.18
CA THR A 526 -37.35 -5.10 25.14
C THR A 526 -37.84 -5.94 23.98
N HIS A 527 -37.19 -5.86 22.81
CA HIS A 527 -37.68 -6.54 21.60
C HIS A 527 -37.01 -7.89 21.32
N VAL A 528 -35.73 -8.03 21.59
CA VAL A 528 -34.97 -9.28 21.31
C VAL A 528 -34.01 -9.60 22.46
N PRO A 529 -34.54 -9.89 23.66
CA PRO A 529 -33.71 -10.06 24.86
C PRO A 529 -32.72 -11.24 24.76
N ALA A 530 -33.15 -12.38 24.21
CA ALA A 530 -32.29 -13.56 24.12
C ALA A 530 -31.05 -13.33 23.25
N GLY A 531 -31.23 -12.72 22.08
CA GLY A 531 -30.14 -12.44 21.17
C GLY A 531 -29.15 -11.41 21.73
N LEU A 532 -29.69 -10.38 22.40
CA LEU A 532 -28.82 -9.34 23.02
C LEU A 532 -28.00 -9.95 24.16
N VAL A 533 -28.61 -10.74 25.04
CA VAL A 533 -27.93 -11.37 26.19
C VAL A 533 -26.80 -12.30 25.71
N GLU A 534 -26.99 -13.05 24.64
CA GLU A 534 -25.92 -13.88 24.08
C GLU A 534 -24.70 -13.05 23.60
N ILE A 535 -24.97 -11.90 23.00
CA ILE A 535 -23.92 -10.99 22.57
C ILE A 535 -23.18 -10.39 23.79
N LEU A 536 -23.94 -9.92 24.79
CA LEU A 536 -23.39 -9.36 26.02
C LEU A 536 -22.53 -10.37 26.79
N MET A 537 -22.91 -11.65 26.82
CA MET A 537 -22.12 -12.70 27.45
C MET A 537 -20.79 -12.98 26.73
N ARG A 538 -20.68 -12.67 25.45
CA ARG A 538 -19.43 -12.83 24.68
C ARG A 538 -18.46 -11.65 24.82
N GLN A 539 -18.95 -10.50 25.30
CA GLN A 539 -18.17 -9.25 25.42
C GLN A 539 -17.72 -9.03 26.84
N ASN A 540 -16.43 -9.30 27.11
CA ASN A 540 -15.85 -9.15 28.46
C ASN A 540 -15.55 -7.68 28.85
N SER A 541 -15.65 -6.75 27.91
CA SER A 541 -15.26 -5.34 28.13
C SER A 541 -16.42 -4.46 28.59
N ILE A 542 -17.65 -4.94 28.59
CA ILE A 542 -18.85 -4.16 28.91
C ILE A 542 -18.97 -4.02 30.42
N ASP A 543 -19.23 -2.81 30.89
CA ASP A 543 -19.58 -2.54 32.29
C ASP A 543 -21.04 -2.92 32.55
N PRO A 544 -21.29 -4.00 33.32
CA PRO A 544 -22.65 -4.46 33.58
C PRO A 544 -23.50 -3.47 34.38
N GLN A 545 -22.89 -2.56 35.16
CA GLN A 545 -23.62 -1.56 35.95
C GLN A 545 -24.43 -0.62 35.05
N LYS A 546 -23.86 -0.22 33.92
CA LYS A 546 -24.55 0.68 32.98
C LYS A 546 -25.74 0.05 32.27
N LEU A 547 -25.83 -1.28 32.27
CA LEU A 547 -26.96 -2.02 31.69
C LEU A 547 -28.11 -2.26 32.68
N ILE A 548 -27.91 -1.96 33.96
CA ILE A 548 -28.94 -2.17 35.00
C ILE A 548 -30.29 -1.53 34.63
N PRO A 549 -30.39 -0.28 34.14
CA PRO A 549 -31.65 0.31 33.75
C PRO A 549 -32.38 -0.48 32.65
N ALA A 550 -31.63 -0.97 31.66
CA ALA A 550 -32.17 -1.76 30.55
C ALA A 550 -32.73 -3.13 31.05
N LEU A 551 -32.00 -3.76 31.97
CA LEU A 551 -32.39 -5.05 32.57
C LEU A 551 -33.60 -4.92 33.46
N LEU A 552 -33.73 -3.84 34.23
CA LEU A 552 -34.88 -3.56 35.07
C LEU A 552 -36.11 -3.24 34.25
N SER A 553 -36.00 -2.40 33.23
CA SER A 553 -37.09 -2.08 32.29
C SER A 553 -37.64 -3.35 31.59
N TYR A 554 -36.74 -4.23 31.17
CA TYR A 554 -37.13 -5.52 30.60
C TYR A 554 -37.86 -6.40 31.64
N ASN A 555 -37.38 -6.46 32.89
CA ASN A 555 -37.98 -7.26 33.93
C ASN A 555 -39.39 -6.82 34.26
N GLU A 556 -39.74 -5.52 34.17
CA GLU A 556 -41.08 -5.00 34.36
C GLU A 556 -42.09 -5.53 33.30
N SER A 557 -41.61 -5.77 32.09
CA SER A 557 -42.40 -6.25 30.95
C SER A 557 -42.33 -7.77 30.76
N ALA A 558 -41.45 -8.47 31.45
CA ALA A 558 -41.23 -9.90 31.24
C ALA A 558 -42.24 -10.76 32.01
N GLU A 559 -43.10 -11.44 31.28
CA GLU A 559 -44.02 -12.46 31.81
C GLU A 559 -43.41 -13.84 31.62
N GLY A 560 -43.19 -14.59 32.70
CA GLY A 560 -42.72 -15.99 32.63
C GLY A 560 -41.95 -16.48 33.85
N PRO A 561 -41.53 -17.75 33.88
CA PRO A 561 -40.75 -18.29 34.97
C PRO A 561 -39.34 -17.68 35.04
N LEU A 562 -38.79 -17.53 36.25
CA LEU A 562 -37.51 -16.91 36.54
C LEU A 562 -36.35 -17.52 35.75
N ASN A 563 -36.39 -18.82 35.47
CA ASN A 563 -35.37 -19.53 34.72
C ASN A 563 -35.30 -19.12 33.24
N GLN A 564 -36.35 -18.52 32.68
CA GLN A 564 -36.41 -18.03 31.31
C GLN A 564 -36.14 -16.52 31.22
N ASN A 565 -36.04 -15.83 32.36
CA ASN A 565 -35.77 -14.40 32.38
C ASN A 565 -34.33 -14.14 31.94
N GLN A 566 -34.20 -13.43 30.83
CA GLN A 566 -32.87 -13.16 30.23
C GLN A 566 -32.02 -12.19 31.07
N ALA A 567 -32.65 -11.30 31.81
CA ALA A 567 -31.93 -10.39 32.72
C ALA A 567 -31.27 -11.20 33.86
N VAL A 568 -32.01 -12.15 34.45
CA VAL A 568 -31.47 -13.06 35.48
C VAL A 568 -30.33 -13.92 34.91
N ARG A 569 -30.52 -14.43 33.70
CA ARG A 569 -29.46 -15.21 33.00
C ARG A 569 -28.18 -14.42 32.83
N TYR A 570 -28.27 -13.16 32.39
CA TYR A 570 -27.10 -12.31 32.22
C TYR A 570 -26.44 -11.95 33.55
N LEU A 571 -27.22 -11.53 34.55
CA LEU A 571 -26.67 -11.13 35.85
C LEU A 571 -26.02 -12.32 36.58
N ASN A 572 -26.60 -13.53 36.50
CA ASN A 572 -25.97 -14.74 37.00
C ASN A 572 -24.65 -15.07 36.28
N PHE A 573 -24.61 -14.88 34.97
CA PHE A 573 -23.38 -15.07 34.21
C PHE A 573 -22.28 -14.08 34.67
N VAL A 574 -22.64 -12.82 34.86
CA VAL A 574 -21.69 -11.80 35.34
C VAL A 574 -21.20 -12.12 36.74
N SER A 575 -22.14 -12.49 37.64
CA SER A 575 -21.79 -12.83 39.03
C SER A 575 -20.84 -14.03 39.14
N ASN A 576 -20.94 -15.00 38.22
CA ASN A 576 -20.11 -16.21 38.28
C ASN A 576 -18.78 -16.11 37.57
N ASN A 577 -18.66 -15.23 36.55
CA ASN A 577 -17.47 -15.20 35.71
C ASN A 577 -16.52 -14.03 35.98
N TYR A 578 -16.97 -12.99 36.70
CA TYR A 578 -16.12 -11.85 37.00
C TYR A 578 -15.66 -11.90 38.45
N PRO A 579 -14.35 -11.70 38.75
CA PRO A 579 -13.81 -11.84 40.12
C PRO A 579 -14.20 -10.67 41.02
N GLU A 580 -14.43 -9.47 40.47
CA GLU A 580 -14.82 -8.27 41.24
C GLU A 580 -16.10 -7.68 40.65
N VAL A 581 -17.25 -8.19 41.14
CA VAL A 581 -18.55 -7.69 40.69
C VAL A 581 -19.01 -6.58 41.64
N PRO A 582 -19.39 -5.39 41.12
CA PRO A 582 -19.93 -4.32 41.97
C PRO A 582 -21.21 -4.75 42.71
N ALA A 583 -21.37 -4.35 43.94
CA ALA A 583 -22.53 -4.67 44.78
C ALA A 583 -23.89 -4.32 44.13
N ALA A 584 -23.91 -3.30 43.24
CA ALA A 584 -25.11 -2.91 42.52
C ALA A 584 -25.68 -4.04 41.61
N ILE A 585 -24.83 -4.89 41.07
CA ILE A 585 -25.25 -6.01 40.21
C ILE A 585 -25.89 -7.09 41.05
N HIS A 586 -25.25 -7.44 42.17
CA HIS A 586 -25.83 -8.41 43.12
C HIS A 586 -27.16 -7.91 43.70
N ASN A 587 -27.20 -6.61 44.05
CA ASN A 587 -28.42 -5.98 44.52
C ASN A 587 -29.57 -6.02 43.48
N THR A 588 -29.22 -5.76 42.22
CA THR A 588 -30.22 -5.83 41.11
C THR A 588 -30.72 -7.25 40.92
N LEU A 589 -29.83 -8.23 40.95
CA LEU A 589 -30.22 -9.65 40.81
C LEU A 589 -31.13 -10.08 41.95
N ILE A 590 -30.79 -9.72 43.20
CA ILE A 590 -31.64 -9.98 44.36
C ILE A 590 -32.99 -9.27 44.23
N SER A 591 -32.99 -8.03 43.70
CA SER A 591 -34.24 -7.28 43.52
C SER A 591 -35.17 -7.98 42.52
N ILE A 592 -34.62 -8.45 41.37
CA ILE A 592 -35.39 -9.18 40.36
C ILE A 592 -35.91 -10.51 40.94
N MET A 593 -35.10 -11.26 41.64
CA MET A 593 -35.46 -12.54 42.22
C MET A 593 -36.47 -12.39 43.35
N ALA A 594 -36.35 -11.39 44.23
CA ALA A 594 -37.26 -11.16 45.33
C ALA A 594 -38.60 -10.64 44.87
N SER A 595 -38.66 -9.75 43.87
CA SER A 595 -39.88 -9.16 43.34
C SER A 595 -40.72 -10.11 42.46
N HIS A 596 -40.15 -11.22 42.01
CA HIS A 596 -40.83 -12.18 41.13
C HIS A 596 -42.05 -12.83 41.83
N PRO A 597 -43.20 -12.94 41.16
CA PRO A 597 -44.46 -13.44 41.79
C PRO A 597 -44.46 -14.93 42.16
N SER A 598 -43.40 -15.68 41.88
CA SER A 598 -43.34 -17.11 42.26
C SER A 598 -43.34 -17.29 43.79
N THR A 599 -44.05 -18.31 44.24
CA THR A 599 -44.08 -18.67 45.67
C THR A 599 -42.80 -19.34 46.16
N SER A 600 -41.93 -19.86 45.26
CA SER A 600 -40.70 -20.57 45.60
C SER A 600 -39.54 -19.61 45.82
N GLU A 601 -38.96 -19.61 47.00
CA GLU A 601 -37.76 -18.88 47.34
C GLU A 601 -36.44 -19.60 46.94
N SER A 602 -36.55 -20.82 46.43
CA SER A 602 -35.41 -21.71 46.25
C SER A 602 -34.32 -21.13 45.35
N ALA A 603 -34.68 -20.38 44.32
CA ALA A 603 -33.68 -19.77 43.41
C ALA A 603 -32.94 -18.62 44.08
N LEU A 604 -33.65 -17.78 44.84
CA LEU A 604 -33.02 -16.65 45.59
C LEU A 604 -32.16 -17.20 46.73
N LEU A 605 -32.65 -18.17 47.44
CA LEU A 605 -31.91 -18.79 48.55
C LEU A 605 -30.62 -19.47 48.06
N SER A 606 -30.72 -20.28 46.97
CA SER A 606 -29.54 -20.91 46.35
C SER A 606 -28.52 -19.91 45.89
N TYR A 607 -28.95 -18.76 45.35
CA TYR A 607 -28.06 -17.69 44.98
C TYR A 607 -27.35 -17.07 46.16
N LEU A 608 -28.10 -16.75 47.25
CA LEU A 608 -27.55 -16.17 48.48
C LEU A 608 -26.57 -17.13 49.17
N GLU A 609 -26.85 -18.43 49.18
CA GLU A 609 -25.98 -19.46 49.74
C GLU A 609 -24.68 -19.65 48.97
N SER A 610 -24.69 -19.41 47.63
CA SER A 610 -23.49 -19.52 46.78
C SER A 610 -22.51 -18.39 46.98
N GLN A 611 -22.89 -17.30 47.67
CA GLN A 611 -22.03 -16.14 47.84
C GLN A 611 -21.01 -16.32 48.96
N PRO A 612 -19.81 -15.71 48.83
CA PRO A 612 -18.76 -15.75 49.87
C PRO A 612 -19.15 -14.92 51.09
N VAL A 613 -18.47 -15.19 52.21
CA VAL A 613 -18.58 -14.35 53.41
C VAL A 613 -17.32 -13.54 53.61
N PRO A 614 -17.36 -12.19 53.64
CA PRO A 614 -18.57 -11.35 53.65
C PRO A 614 -19.26 -11.25 52.30
N PRO A 615 -20.60 -11.06 52.27
CA PRO A 615 -21.36 -11.05 51.02
C PRO A 615 -21.00 -9.85 50.13
N PRO A 616 -20.95 -10.02 48.82
CA PRO A 616 -20.58 -8.93 47.88
C PRO A 616 -21.73 -7.93 47.62
N TYR A 617 -22.92 -8.23 48.14
CA TYR A 617 -24.13 -7.39 48.02
C TYR A 617 -24.33 -6.53 49.28
N ASP A 618 -25.14 -5.49 49.15
CA ASP A 618 -25.60 -4.70 50.30
C ASP A 618 -26.63 -5.49 51.11
N ALA A 619 -26.21 -6.02 52.25
CA ALA A 619 -27.02 -6.88 53.08
C ALA A 619 -28.27 -6.15 53.64
N ASP A 620 -28.13 -4.85 53.97
CA ASP A 620 -29.28 -4.09 54.48
C ASP A 620 -30.31 -3.80 53.38
N PHE A 621 -29.85 -3.59 52.16
CA PHE A 621 -30.74 -3.42 51.00
C PHE A 621 -31.48 -4.74 50.68
N ALA A 622 -30.71 -5.83 50.57
CA ALA A 622 -31.25 -7.15 50.31
C ALA A 622 -32.27 -7.57 51.35
N LEU A 623 -31.97 -7.32 52.64
CA LEU A 623 -32.88 -7.64 53.76
C LEU A 623 -34.21 -6.88 53.66
N ARG A 624 -34.15 -5.53 53.44
CA ARG A 624 -35.37 -4.73 53.27
C ARG A 624 -36.24 -5.22 52.12
N LEU A 625 -35.66 -5.61 51.01
CA LEU A 625 -36.36 -6.13 49.85
C LEU A 625 -36.99 -7.48 50.12
N CYS A 626 -36.26 -8.39 50.77
CA CYS A 626 -36.78 -9.69 51.13
C CYS A 626 -37.93 -9.60 52.13
N ILE A 627 -37.86 -8.66 53.11
CA ILE A 627 -38.96 -8.38 54.02
C ILE A 627 -40.21 -7.86 53.29
N GLN A 628 -40.02 -6.90 52.38
CA GLN A 628 -41.12 -6.33 51.59
C GLN A 628 -41.85 -7.37 50.76
N HIS A 629 -41.15 -8.35 50.24
CA HIS A 629 -41.72 -9.44 49.42
C HIS A 629 -41.99 -10.73 50.20
N ASN A 630 -41.91 -10.70 51.55
CA ASN A 630 -42.19 -11.85 52.45
C ASN A 630 -41.30 -13.10 52.11
N ARG A 631 -40.01 -12.89 51.75
CA ARG A 631 -39.05 -13.95 51.51
C ARG A 631 -38.34 -14.34 52.81
N ILE A 632 -38.94 -15.14 53.59
CA ILE A 632 -38.52 -15.38 54.99
C ILE A 632 -37.24 -16.17 55.09
N GLN A 633 -37.09 -17.27 54.32
CA GLN A 633 -35.87 -18.08 54.32
C GLN A 633 -34.64 -17.27 53.86
N SER A 634 -34.82 -16.41 52.87
CA SER A 634 -33.80 -15.51 52.39
C SER A 634 -33.43 -14.44 53.42
N CYS A 635 -34.42 -13.89 54.17
CA CYS A 635 -34.14 -12.93 55.26
C CYS A 635 -33.33 -13.58 56.38
N VAL A 636 -33.71 -14.81 56.76
CA VAL A 636 -32.99 -15.56 57.80
C VAL A 636 -31.53 -15.84 57.39
N HIS A 637 -31.32 -16.18 56.10
CA HIS A 637 -29.97 -16.39 55.56
C HIS A 637 -29.16 -15.10 55.58
N ILE A 638 -29.74 -13.95 55.16
CA ILE A 638 -29.04 -12.65 55.15
C ILE A 638 -28.68 -12.23 56.57
N TYR A 639 -29.61 -12.30 57.54
CA TYR A 639 -29.28 -12.03 58.96
C TYR A 639 -28.16 -12.92 59.47
N SER A 640 -28.14 -14.19 59.10
CA SER A 640 -27.09 -15.12 59.44
C SER A 640 -25.76 -14.71 58.85
N SER A 641 -25.73 -14.28 57.57
CA SER A 641 -24.50 -13.79 56.89
C SER A 641 -23.97 -12.48 57.46
N MET A 642 -24.86 -11.61 58.01
CA MET A 642 -24.51 -10.40 58.73
C MET A 642 -24.00 -10.67 60.16
N GLY A 643 -24.03 -11.90 60.63
CA GLY A 643 -23.66 -12.27 61.97
C GLY A 643 -24.75 -11.94 63.01
N GLN A 644 -25.98 -11.57 62.60
CA GLN A 644 -27.08 -11.22 63.46
C GLN A 644 -27.96 -12.47 63.70
N TYR A 645 -27.34 -13.49 64.21
CA TYR A 645 -27.95 -14.82 64.38
C TYR A 645 -29.16 -14.79 65.30
N GLN A 646 -29.19 -13.90 66.35
CA GLN A 646 -30.35 -13.79 67.24
C GLN A 646 -31.60 -13.35 66.46
N GLN A 647 -31.50 -12.31 65.67
CA GLN A 647 -32.61 -11.79 64.85
C GLN A 647 -33.09 -12.82 63.80
N ALA A 648 -32.12 -13.54 63.20
CA ALA A 648 -32.40 -14.62 62.25
C ALA A 648 -33.23 -15.74 62.88
N VAL A 649 -32.88 -16.17 64.11
CA VAL A 649 -33.58 -17.19 64.86
C VAL A 649 -34.96 -16.69 65.31
N GLU A 650 -35.06 -15.47 65.84
CA GLU A 650 -36.32 -14.85 66.24
C GLU A 650 -37.28 -14.75 65.07
N LEU A 651 -36.84 -14.35 63.88
CA LEU A 651 -37.67 -14.27 62.68
C LEU A 651 -38.15 -15.64 62.22
N ALA A 652 -37.27 -16.64 62.20
CA ALA A 652 -37.66 -18.03 61.84
C ALA A 652 -38.68 -18.59 62.84
N LEU A 653 -38.55 -18.29 64.13
CA LEU A 653 -39.48 -18.74 65.17
C LEU A 653 -40.84 -18.01 65.11
N GLN A 654 -40.87 -16.72 64.69
CA GLN A 654 -42.13 -15.98 64.45
C GLN A 654 -42.99 -16.65 63.36
N HIS A 655 -42.34 -17.24 62.36
CA HIS A 655 -43.03 -17.94 61.27
C HIS A 655 -43.16 -19.43 61.51
N ASN A 656 -42.91 -19.89 62.71
CA ASN A 656 -43.01 -21.28 63.13
C ASN A 656 -42.16 -22.32 62.38
N ASP A 657 -41.03 -21.87 61.79
CA ASP A 657 -40.05 -22.74 61.18
C ASP A 657 -38.90 -23.04 62.13
N THR A 658 -39.16 -24.05 62.97
CA THR A 658 -38.23 -24.49 64.02
C THR A 658 -36.98 -25.16 63.45
N ASP A 659 -37.09 -25.85 62.27
CA ASP A 659 -35.97 -26.52 61.63
C ASP A 659 -34.97 -25.54 61.05
N LEU A 660 -35.46 -24.47 60.39
CA LEU A 660 -34.65 -23.38 59.91
C LEU A 660 -33.96 -22.64 61.05
N ALA A 661 -34.70 -22.38 62.15
CA ALA A 661 -34.14 -21.77 63.35
C ALA A 661 -32.98 -22.61 63.94
N ALA A 662 -33.14 -23.91 63.94
CA ALA A 662 -32.08 -24.81 64.43
C ALA A 662 -30.83 -24.82 63.56
N ILE A 663 -30.97 -24.81 62.26
CA ILE A 663 -29.85 -24.70 61.29
C ILE A 663 -29.09 -23.42 61.52
N VAL A 664 -29.76 -22.31 61.69
CA VAL A 664 -29.15 -21.00 61.95
C VAL A 664 -28.44 -20.95 63.28
N ALA A 665 -29.00 -21.56 64.33
CA ALA A 665 -28.40 -21.64 65.65
C ALA A 665 -27.07 -22.36 65.69
N ASP A 666 -26.83 -23.29 64.74
CA ASP A 666 -25.57 -24.04 64.62
C ASP A 666 -24.46 -23.25 63.83
N ARG A 667 -24.79 -22.24 63.08
CA ARG A 667 -23.85 -21.53 62.23
C ARG A 667 -22.75 -20.72 62.95
N PRO A 668 -22.92 -20.14 64.11
CA PRO A 668 -21.85 -19.36 64.77
C PRO A 668 -20.69 -20.26 65.25
N GLU A 669 -19.77 -20.59 64.37
CA GLU A 669 -18.55 -21.30 64.71
C GLU A 669 -17.60 -20.44 65.55
N GLY A 670 -17.16 -20.94 66.71
CA GLY A 670 -16.20 -20.23 67.56
C GLY A 670 -16.82 -19.38 68.66
N ASN A 671 -18.17 -19.28 68.84
CA ASN A 671 -18.83 -18.61 69.95
C ASN A 671 -19.86 -19.47 70.58
N ASP A 672 -19.42 -20.46 71.39
CA ASP A 672 -20.28 -21.43 72.06
C ASP A 672 -21.30 -20.81 72.98
N LYS A 673 -21.02 -19.61 73.54
CA LYS A 673 -21.96 -18.89 74.39
C LYS A 673 -23.14 -18.38 73.58
N LEU A 674 -22.89 -17.86 72.36
CA LEU A 674 -23.96 -17.38 71.50
C LEU A 674 -24.77 -18.56 70.94
N ARG A 675 -24.10 -19.63 70.52
CA ARG A 675 -24.75 -20.85 70.05
C ARG A 675 -25.68 -21.41 71.11
N LYS A 676 -25.20 -21.49 72.34
CA LYS A 676 -26.00 -21.94 73.45
C LYS A 676 -27.21 -21.05 73.68
N LYS A 677 -27.07 -19.74 73.64
CA LYS A 677 -28.18 -18.81 73.78
C LYS A 677 -29.24 -18.96 72.68
N LEU A 678 -28.80 -19.13 71.43
CA LEU A 678 -29.72 -19.32 70.27
C LEU A 678 -30.46 -20.62 70.36
N TRP A 679 -29.78 -21.68 70.67
CA TRP A 679 -30.39 -22.97 70.86
C TRP A 679 -31.42 -22.99 72.10
N LEU A 680 -31.17 -22.18 73.12
CA LEU A 680 -32.13 -21.98 74.22
C LEU A 680 -33.39 -21.31 73.69
N LEU A 681 -33.32 -20.28 72.87
CA LEU A 681 -34.49 -19.64 72.28
C LEU A 681 -35.27 -20.56 71.35
N VAL A 682 -34.62 -21.39 70.57
CA VAL A 682 -35.27 -22.40 69.73
C VAL A 682 -35.94 -23.48 70.60
N ALA A 683 -35.26 -23.93 71.66
CA ALA A 683 -35.84 -24.92 72.57
C ALA A 683 -37.02 -24.34 73.36
N GLU A 684 -36.96 -23.10 73.82
CA GLU A 684 -38.05 -22.45 74.54
C GLU A 684 -39.31 -22.42 73.62
N LYS A 685 -39.18 -22.00 72.38
CA LYS A 685 -40.28 -21.94 71.40
C LYS A 685 -40.86 -23.29 71.09
N LYS A 686 -39.97 -24.31 70.90
CA LYS A 686 -40.36 -25.71 70.62
C LYS A 686 -41.12 -26.35 71.79
N ILE A 687 -40.65 -26.12 73.01
CA ILE A 687 -41.30 -26.58 74.21
C ILE A 687 -42.69 -25.93 74.41
N GLN A 688 -42.82 -24.63 74.06
CA GLN A 688 -44.07 -23.89 74.08
C GLN A 688 -45.10 -24.41 73.05
N GLN A 689 -44.66 -24.90 71.89
CA GLN A 689 -45.51 -25.40 70.81
C GLN A 689 -45.96 -26.87 71.07
N ASP A 690 -45.06 -27.73 71.39
CA ASP A 690 -45.21 -29.16 71.51
C ASP A 690 -45.29 -29.63 72.92
N ALA A 691 -46.05 -29.24 73.81
CA ALA A 691 -46.21 -29.58 75.26
C ALA A 691 -45.70 -30.96 75.74
N GLY A 692 -44.73 -31.56 74.98
CA GLY A 692 -44.17 -32.91 75.22
C GLY A 692 -42.68 -32.92 75.57
N ILE A 693 -42.33 -33.54 76.71
CA ILE A 693 -40.90 -33.67 77.15
C ILE A 693 -40.04 -34.44 76.16
N LYS A 694 -40.62 -35.39 75.43
CA LYS A 694 -39.94 -36.23 74.48
C LYS A 694 -39.38 -35.42 73.30
N SER A 695 -40.05 -34.39 72.83
CA SER A 695 -39.52 -33.46 71.80
C SER A 695 -38.38 -32.60 72.33
N ALA A 696 -38.35 -32.22 73.62
CA ALA A 696 -37.25 -31.51 74.24
C ALA A 696 -36.00 -32.35 74.39
N ILE A 697 -36.16 -33.62 74.68
CA ILE A 697 -35.06 -34.60 74.79
C ILE A 697 -34.46 -34.93 73.43
N GLU A 698 -35.25 -35.10 72.37
CA GLU A 698 -34.80 -35.25 70.99
C GLU A 698 -34.01 -34.01 70.54
N PHE A 699 -34.38 -32.87 71.00
CA PHE A 699 -33.70 -31.61 70.71
C PHE A 699 -32.33 -31.51 71.40
N LEU A 700 -32.24 -32.00 72.62
CA LEU A 700 -30.96 -32.16 73.35
C LEU A 700 -29.94 -33.06 72.60
N LYS A 701 -30.48 -34.12 71.94
CA LYS A 701 -29.57 -35.01 71.13
C LYS A 701 -29.05 -34.38 69.87
N ARG A 702 -29.69 -33.28 69.38
CA ARG A 702 -29.25 -32.55 68.19
C ARG A 702 -28.18 -31.46 68.50
N CYS A 703 -28.10 -31.01 69.77
CA CYS A 703 -27.13 -29.95 70.16
C CYS A 703 -26.25 -30.38 71.29
N GLU A 704 -25.01 -30.64 71.09
CA GLU A 704 -24.01 -31.00 72.04
C GLU A 704 -23.70 -29.91 73.12
N LEU A 705 -24.09 -28.64 72.84
CA LEU A 705 -23.83 -27.49 73.73
C LEU A 705 -24.91 -27.30 74.78
N LEU A 706 -26.08 -27.81 74.57
CA LEU A 706 -27.18 -27.71 75.51
C LEU A 706 -27.11 -28.83 76.53
N LYS A 707 -27.15 -28.44 77.79
CA LYS A 707 -27.17 -29.32 78.90
C LYS A 707 -28.62 -29.39 79.42
N ILE A 708 -28.98 -30.50 79.96
CA ILE A 708 -30.32 -30.69 80.54
C ILE A 708 -30.63 -29.61 81.60
N GLU A 709 -29.62 -29.19 82.37
CA GLU A 709 -29.71 -28.11 83.30
C GLU A 709 -30.24 -26.80 82.71
N ASP A 710 -29.92 -26.46 81.49
CA ASP A 710 -30.26 -25.20 80.81
C ASP A 710 -31.76 -25.22 80.37
N LEU A 711 -32.38 -26.41 80.20
CA LEU A 711 -33.78 -26.55 79.75
C LEU A 711 -34.75 -26.66 80.85
N ILE A 712 -34.30 -27.02 82.08
CA ILE A 712 -35.16 -27.18 83.25
C ILE A 712 -36.07 -25.96 83.46
N PRO A 713 -35.60 -24.68 83.28
CA PRO A 713 -36.45 -23.50 83.51
C PRO A 713 -37.65 -23.38 82.55
N PHE A 714 -37.61 -24.06 81.40
CA PHE A 714 -38.61 -23.95 80.37
C PHE A 714 -39.65 -25.08 80.40
N PHE A 715 -39.45 -26.08 81.30
CA PHE A 715 -40.43 -27.17 81.49
C PHE A 715 -41.64 -26.70 82.21
N PRO A 716 -42.82 -27.24 81.88
CA PRO A 716 -44.02 -26.95 82.56
C PRO A 716 -43.97 -27.54 84.02
N ASP A 717 -44.70 -26.89 84.97
CA ASP A 717 -44.57 -27.08 86.37
C ASP A 717 -44.81 -28.53 86.94
N PHE A 718 -45.17 -29.51 86.14
CA PHE A 718 -45.43 -30.89 86.54
C PHE A 718 -44.75 -31.94 85.68
N VAL A 719 -43.40 -32.09 85.82
CA VAL A 719 -42.59 -33.03 85.08
C VAL A 719 -42.00 -34.09 86.00
N VAL A 720 -42.06 -35.39 85.66
CA VAL A 720 -41.54 -36.51 86.44
C VAL A 720 -40.08 -36.72 86.07
N ILE A 721 -39.16 -36.81 87.10
CA ILE A 721 -37.70 -36.92 86.93
C ILE A 721 -37.30 -38.21 86.18
N ASP A 722 -38.11 -39.26 86.24
CA ASP A 722 -37.79 -40.51 85.54
C ASP A 722 -37.74 -40.45 84.01
N ASP A 723 -38.38 -39.41 83.40
CA ASP A 723 -38.40 -39.21 81.92
C ASP A 723 -37.08 -38.71 81.32
N PHE A 724 -36.08 -38.24 82.14
CA PHE A 724 -34.81 -37.72 81.71
C PHE A 724 -33.57 -38.24 82.54
N LYS A 725 -33.77 -39.26 83.28
CA LYS A 725 -32.71 -39.84 84.14
C LYS A 725 -31.54 -40.43 83.34
N GLU A 726 -31.79 -41.00 82.17
CA GLU A 726 -30.77 -41.57 81.30
C GLU A 726 -29.87 -40.53 80.66
N GLU A 727 -30.40 -39.37 80.31
CA GLU A 727 -29.64 -38.24 79.68
C GLU A 727 -28.77 -37.54 80.72
N ILE A 728 -29.16 -37.44 81.99
CA ILE A 728 -28.29 -36.94 83.07
C ILE A 728 -27.07 -37.83 83.28
N CYS A 729 -27.24 -39.12 83.24
CA CYS A 729 -26.15 -40.09 83.49
C CYS A 729 -25.17 -40.04 82.24
N SER A 730 -25.70 -39.98 81.00
CA SER A 730 -24.83 -39.85 79.77
C SER A 730 -24.04 -38.59 79.76
N ALA A 731 -24.59 -37.46 80.20
CA ALA A 731 -23.91 -36.20 80.20
C ALA A 731 -22.66 -36.15 81.11
N LEU A 732 -22.71 -36.92 82.24
CA LEU A 732 -21.58 -37.03 83.17
C LEU A 732 -20.41 -37.90 82.60
N GLU A 733 -20.71 -38.90 81.84
CA GLU A 733 -19.72 -39.77 81.17
C GLU A 733 -18.98 -39.07 80.05
N ASP A 734 -19.64 -38.18 79.23
CA ASP A 734 -19.06 -37.44 78.17
C ASP A 734 -18.10 -36.33 78.61
N TYR A 735 -18.34 -35.74 79.78
CA TYR A 735 -17.42 -34.85 80.44
C TYR A 735 -16.06 -35.46 80.77
N SER A 736 -16.03 -36.69 81.17
CA SER A 736 -14.80 -37.38 81.53
C SER A 736 -13.91 -37.65 80.28
N ARG A 737 -14.55 -38.00 79.16
CA ARG A 737 -13.83 -38.30 77.91
C ARG A 737 -13.21 -37.06 77.25
N HIS A 738 -13.91 -35.91 77.31
CA HIS A 738 -13.45 -34.68 76.75
C HIS A 738 -12.17 -34.13 77.37
N ILE A 739 -12.02 -34.30 78.67
CA ILE A 739 -10.85 -33.89 79.46
C ILE A 739 -9.61 -34.68 79.03
N ASP A 740 -9.72 -35.96 78.67
CA ASP A 740 -8.58 -36.80 78.30
C ASP A 740 -8.10 -36.47 76.86
N ALA A 741 -9.03 -36.09 75.92
CA ALA A 741 -8.67 -35.71 74.55
C ALA A 741 -7.90 -34.39 74.45
N LEU A 742 -8.27 -33.39 75.28
CA LEU A 742 -7.58 -32.09 75.27
C LEU A 742 -6.14 -32.17 75.82
N LYS A 743 -5.85 -33.12 76.69
CA LYS A 743 -4.45 -33.32 77.16
C LYS A 743 -3.53 -33.80 76.02
N GLN A 744 -3.99 -34.67 75.19
CA GLN A 744 -3.23 -35.25 74.07
C GLN A 744 -2.92 -34.21 72.96
N GLU A 745 -3.81 -33.27 72.71
CA GLU A 745 -3.65 -32.23 71.63
C GLU A 745 -2.60 -31.18 72.04
N MET A 746 -2.44 -30.86 73.33
CA MET A 746 -1.42 -29.97 73.84
C MET A 746 -0.01 -30.50 73.66
N GLU A 747 0.23 -31.83 73.81
CA GLU A 747 1.54 -32.43 73.67
C GLU A 747 2.04 -32.41 72.22
N THR A 748 1.14 -32.63 71.22
CA THR A 748 1.52 -32.62 69.79
C THR A 748 1.86 -31.24 69.24
N SER A 749 1.19 -30.20 69.73
CA SER A 749 1.46 -28.80 69.29
C SER A 749 2.81 -28.27 69.79
N ALA A 750 3.27 -28.71 70.96
CA ALA A 750 4.58 -28.29 71.50
C ALA A 750 5.76 -28.86 70.68
N HIS A 751 5.63 -30.09 70.19
CA HIS A 751 6.71 -30.75 69.41
C HIS A 751 6.89 -30.10 68.01
N THR A 752 5.80 -29.66 67.33
CA THR A 752 5.90 -29.00 66.04
C THR A 752 6.54 -27.63 66.10
N ALA A 753 6.38 -26.88 67.17
CA ALA A 753 6.97 -25.57 67.37
C ALA A 753 8.51 -25.65 67.47
N GLU A 754 9.04 -26.66 68.18
CA GLU A 754 10.48 -26.86 68.30
C GLU A 754 11.16 -27.22 66.98
N GLN A 755 10.48 -27.90 66.09
CA GLN A 755 11.02 -28.30 64.75
C GLN A 755 11.17 -27.12 63.80
N ILE A 756 10.19 -26.21 63.76
CA ILE A 756 10.22 -24.97 62.96
C ILE A 756 11.34 -24.05 63.42
N GLN A 757 11.60 -23.95 64.72
CA GLN A 757 12.64 -23.10 65.24
C GLN A 757 14.07 -23.57 64.84
N SER A 758 14.26 -24.87 64.71
CA SER A 758 15.52 -25.47 64.24
C SER A 758 15.77 -25.20 62.74
N ASP A 759 14.71 -25.21 61.89
CA ASP A 759 14.84 -24.95 60.47
C ASP A 759 15.17 -23.47 60.16
N ILE A 760 14.64 -22.52 60.94
CA ILE A 760 14.96 -21.10 60.82
C ILE A 760 16.45 -20.84 61.11
N GLN A 761 17.00 -21.46 62.14
CA GLN A 761 18.44 -21.34 62.48
C GLN A 761 19.36 -21.89 61.40
N ALA A 762 18.95 -22.91 60.65
CA ALA A 762 19.72 -23.52 59.58
C ALA A 762 19.77 -22.61 58.33
N LEU A 763 18.71 -21.80 58.08
CA LEU A 763 18.64 -20.85 56.95
C LEU A 763 19.49 -19.59 57.21
N ASP A 764 19.57 -19.11 58.43
CA ASP A 764 20.34 -17.94 58.79
C ASP A 764 21.86 -18.10 58.67
N LEU A 765 22.37 -19.31 58.66
CA LEU A 765 23.80 -19.66 58.53
C LEU A 765 24.32 -19.80 57.11
N ARG A 766 23.52 -19.53 56.10
CA ARG A 766 23.94 -19.60 54.69
C ARG A 766 24.65 -18.32 54.24
N TYR A 767 25.87 -18.46 53.73
CA TYR A 767 26.66 -17.36 53.18
C TYR A 767 27.30 -17.77 51.85
N ALA A 768 27.55 -16.82 51.00
CA ALA A 768 28.30 -17.01 49.74
C ALA A 768 29.64 -16.26 49.85
N ILE A 769 30.73 -16.93 49.48
CA ILE A 769 32.08 -16.36 49.46
C ILE A 769 32.38 -15.96 48.02
N VAL A 770 32.74 -14.70 47.82
CA VAL A 770 33.16 -14.15 46.50
C VAL A 770 34.65 -13.89 46.56
N GLU A 771 35.43 -14.56 45.71
CA GLU A 771 36.89 -14.41 45.66
C GLU A 771 37.26 -13.14 44.89
N PRO A 772 38.40 -12.47 45.22
CA PRO A 772 38.83 -11.24 44.55
C PRO A 772 39.06 -11.36 43.03
N GLY A 773 39.17 -12.59 42.49
CA GLY A 773 39.36 -12.86 41.07
C GLY A 773 38.10 -13.25 40.28
N GLU A 774 36.96 -13.35 40.94
CA GLU A 774 35.72 -13.73 40.28
C GLU A 774 35.26 -12.70 39.25
N LYS A 775 34.81 -13.21 38.11
CA LYS A 775 34.38 -12.41 36.95
C LYS A 775 32.89 -12.47 36.78
N CYS A 776 32.32 -11.34 36.40
CA CYS A 776 30.92 -11.27 36.02
C CYS A 776 30.62 -12.19 34.81
N TRP A 777 29.62 -13.03 34.93
CA TRP A 777 29.24 -14.02 33.91
C TRP A 777 28.74 -13.43 32.59
N ILE A 778 28.42 -12.15 32.58
CA ILE A 778 27.93 -11.43 31.36
C ILE A 778 29.06 -10.66 30.67
N CYS A 779 29.84 -9.87 31.42
CA CYS A 779 30.86 -8.99 30.84
C CYS A 779 32.31 -9.43 31.07
N SER A 780 32.52 -10.54 31.83
CA SER A 780 33.83 -11.11 32.14
C SER A 780 34.83 -10.18 32.86
N LEU A 781 34.39 -9.03 33.37
CA LEU A 781 35.16 -8.13 34.20
C LEU A 781 35.07 -8.54 35.68
N PRO A 782 36.06 -8.18 36.55
CA PRO A 782 36.02 -8.53 37.96
C PRO A 782 34.75 -8.03 38.65
N VAL A 783 34.06 -8.92 39.34
CA VAL A 783 32.75 -8.64 39.97
C VAL A 783 32.86 -7.58 41.03
N LEU A 784 33.94 -7.54 41.81
CA LEU A 784 34.15 -6.59 42.90
C LEU A 784 34.38 -5.12 42.43
N SER A 785 34.46 -4.90 41.10
CA SER A 785 34.68 -3.54 40.57
C SER A 785 33.43 -2.63 40.63
N ARG A 786 32.23 -3.22 40.82
CA ARG A 786 30.94 -2.54 40.85
C ARG A 786 29.98 -3.25 41.77
N GLN A 787 28.77 -2.67 41.99
CA GLN A 787 27.70 -3.39 42.68
C GLN A 787 27.34 -4.66 41.94
N PHE A 788 27.12 -5.73 42.71
CA PHE A 788 26.90 -7.06 42.12
C PHE A 788 25.90 -7.89 42.94
N PHE A 789 25.33 -8.88 42.26
CA PHE A 789 24.50 -9.92 42.81
C PHE A 789 25.25 -11.26 42.80
N VAL A 790 25.07 -12.02 43.83
CA VAL A 790 25.55 -13.41 43.92
C VAL A 790 24.39 -14.33 44.25
N PHE A 791 24.15 -15.30 43.43
CA PHE A 791 23.06 -16.26 43.65
C PHE A 791 23.57 -17.54 44.39
N SER A 792 22.63 -18.27 44.97
CA SER A 792 22.91 -19.51 45.65
C SER A 792 23.64 -20.55 44.82
N CYS A 793 23.56 -20.45 43.52
CA CYS A 793 24.31 -21.27 42.52
C CYS A 793 25.75 -20.79 42.29
N GLN A 794 26.24 -19.79 43.05
CA GLN A 794 27.58 -19.18 42.98
C GLN A 794 27.85 -18.36 41.68
N HIS A 795 26.86 -18.09 40.88
CA HIS A 795 27.00 -17.15 39.77
C HIS A 795 26.97 -15.72 40.25
N ALA A 796 27.94 -14.92 39.81
CA ALA A 796 28.07 -13.53 40.18
C ALA A 796 27.92 -12.61 38.97
N PHE A 797 27.16 -11.55 39.10
CA PHE A 797 26.86 -10.60 38.03
C PHE A 797 26.94 -9.16 38.55
N HIS A 798 27.45 -8.21 37.75
CA HIS A 798 27.26 -6.81 38.08
C HIS A 798 25.77 -6.47 37.96
N SER A 799 25.30 -5.60 38.85
CA SER A 799 23.88 -5.16 38.83
C SER A 799 23.45 -4.57 37.50
N ASP A 800 24.33 -3.77 36.86
CA ASP A 800 24.09 -3.20 35.53
C ASP A 800 24.02 -4.24 34.40
N CYS A 801 24.86 -5.28 34.47
CA CYS A 801 24.90 -6.34 33.48
C CYS A 801 23.67 -7.23 33.59
N LEU A 802 23.31 -7.61 34.82
CA LEU A 802 22.13 -8.39 35.12
C LEU A 802 20.86 -7.64 34.73
N GLY A 803 20.75 -6.37 35.11
CA GLY A 803 19.59 -5.53 34.79
C GLY A 803 19.36 -5.39 33.28
N LYS A 804 20.43 -5.25 32.46
CA LYS A 804 20.31 -5.23 30.98
C LYS A 804 19.80 -6.57 30.43
N LYS A 805 20.34 -7.67 30.95
CA LYS A 805 19.96 -9.02 30.50
C LYS A 805 18.52 -9.34 30.85
N VAL A 806 18.09 -8.98 32.06
CA VAL A 806 16.70 -9.12 32.50
C VAL A 806 15.77 -8.26 31.67
N LEU A 807 16.16 -7.02 31.33
CA LEU A 807 15.36 -6.17 30.44
C LEU A 807 15.23 -6.73 29.01
N GLU A 808 16.18 -7.51 28.52
CA GLU A 808 16.06 -8.16 27.21
C GLU A 808 15.06 -9.33 27.24
N GLY A 809 15.01 -10.09 28.33
CA GLY A 809 14.21 -11.31 28.49
C GLY A 809 12.79 -11.11 29.00
N SER A 810 12.54 -10.07 29.79
CA SER A 810 11.27 -9.89 30.51
C SER A 810 10.12 -9.41 29.62
N GLY A 811 8.87 -9.69 30.01
CA GLY A 811 7.65 -9.23 29.35
C GLY A 811 7.46 -7.70 29.42
N LEU A 812 6.67 -7.15 28.47
CA LEU A 812 6.46 -5.69 28.31
C LEU A 812 6.02 -4.95 29.59
N GLY A 813 5.20 -5.56 30.44
CA GLY A 813 4.72 -4.97 31.69
C GLY A 813 5.84 -4.83 32.72
N LYS A 814 6.61 -5.87 32.95
CA LYS A 814 7.75 -5.88 33.89
C LYS A 814 8.88 -4.97 33.40
N LYS A 815 9.16 -4.93 32.09
CA LYS A 815 10.11 -3.98 31.47
C LYS A 815 9.78 -2.54 31.78
N LYS A 816 8.51 -2.16 31.71
CA LYS A 816 8.06 -0.82 32.00
C LYS A 816 8.25 -0.52 33.48
N HIS A 817 7.86 -1.43 34.35
CA HIS A 817 7.97 -1.27 35.81
C HIS A 817 9.44 -1.15 36.26
N ILE A 818 10.34 -2.00 35.77
CA ILE A 818 11.78 -1.92 36.06
C ILE A 818 12.37 -0.58 35.57
N LYS A 819 12.00 -0.12 34.37
CA LYS A 819 12.44 1.18 33.84
C LYS A 819 11.91 2.36 34.66
N ASP A 820 10.68 2.30 35.13
CA ASP A 820 10.07 3.34 35.95
C ASP A 820 10.80 3.44 37.30
N LEU A 821 11.09 2.31 37.96
CA LEU A 821 11.90 2.27 39.19
C LEU A 821 13.34 2.77 38.96
N GLN A 822 13.99 2.37 37.85
CA GLN A 822 15.32 2.87 37.49
C GLN A 822 15.33 4.39 37.25
N ASN A 823 14.30 4.93 36.59
CA ASN A 823 14.13 6.37 36.39
C ASN A 823 13.88 7.10 37.71
N GLU A 824 13.14 6.51 38.64
CA GLU A 824 12.89 7.08 39.98
C GLU A 824 14.19 7.16 40.78
N VAL A 825 14.99 6.10 40.79
CA VAL A 825 16.30 6.06 41.43
C VAL A 825 17.29 7.05 40.82
N SER A 826 17.36 7.09 39.45
CA SER A 826 18.32 7.93 38.72
C SER A 826 17.98 9.43 38.79
N ARG A 827 16.69 9.79 38.82
CA ARG A 827 16.24 11.19 38.93
C ARG A 827 16.25 11.74 40.33
N GLY A 828 16.58 10.91 41.35
CA GLY A 828 16.65 11.34 42.73
C GLY A 828 15.30 11.77 43.34
N LEU A 829 14.17 11.26 42.75
CA LEU A 829 12.81 11.58 43.21
C LEU A 829 12.48 11.01 44.59
N SER A 830 13.24 10.06 45.09
CA SER A 830 13.10 9.44 46.41
C SER A 830 14.37 9.67 47.25
N THR A 831 14.22 10.04 48.51
CA THR A 831 15.32 10.31 49.45
C THR A 831 15.17 9.46 50.72
N GLY A 832 16.31 9.12 51.33
CA GLY A 832 16.36 8.38 52.60
C GLY A 832 15.77 6.96 52.55
N ALA A 833 15.00 6.56 53.54
CA ALA A 833 14.41 5.21 53.65
C ALA A 833 13.50 4.81 52.47
N LYS A 834 12.89 5.77 51.79
CA LYS A 834 12.10 5.50 50.58
C LYS A 834 12.98 5.06 49.41
N ARG A 835 14.16 5.72 49.26
CA ARG A 835 15.13 5.34 48.22
C ARG A 835 15.66 3.92 48.42
N GLU A 836 15.98 3.55 49.63
CA GLU A 836 16.42 2.17 49.96
C GLU A 836 15.32 1.16 49.69
N LYS A 837 14.06 1.50 49.93
CA LYS A 837 12.94 0.59 49.62
C LYS A 837 12.79 0.38 48.10
N VAL A 838 12.87 1.48 47.32
CA VAL A 838 12.79 1.40 45.84
C VAL A 838 13.99 0.62 45.27
N ILE A 839 15.19 0.81 45.81
CA ILE A 839 16.37 0.06 45.40
C ILE A 839 16.20 -1.45 45.75
N ARG A 840 15.72 -1.79 46.95
CA ARG A 840 15.46 -3.20 47.30
C ARG A 840 14.38 -3.85 46.42
N GLU A 841 13.34 -3.09 46.06
CA GLU A 841 12.30 -3.57 45.19
C GLU A 841 12.84 -3.80 43.75
N LEU A 842 13.67 -2.85 43.26
CA LEU A 842 14.35 -2.99 41.95
C LEU A 842 15.30 -4.19 41.97
N ASP A 843 16.12 -4.34 42.99
CA ASP A 843 17.06 -5.45 43.16
C ASP A 843 16.32 -6.78 43.26
N GLY A 844 15.19 -6.82 43.99
CA GLY A 844 14.32 -7.98 44.07
C GLY A 844 13.77 -8.41 42.73
N LEU A 845 13.20 -7.49 41.96
CA LEU A 845 12.63 -7.74 40.63
C LEU A 845 13.69 -8.20 39.62
N VAL A 846 14.91 -7.65 39.71
CA VAL A 846 16.04 -8.08 38.85
C VAL A 846 16.55 -9.46 39.25
N ALA A 847 16.54 -9.80 40.56
CA ALA A 847 16.99 -11.10 41.05
C ALA A 847 15.96 -12.23 40.82
N GLU A 848 14.65 -11.91 40.83
CA GLU A 848 13.58 -12.90 40.59
C GLU A 848 13.55 -13.42 39.16
N GLU A 849 13.98 -12.65 38.19
CA GLU A 849 13.90 -12.99 36.75
C GLU A 849 15.15 -13.75 36.25
N TRP A 850 16.16 -13.93 37.06
CA TRP A 850 17.34 -14.78 36.76
C TRP A 850 17.17 -16.15 37.41
#